data_ea3a792b3a64b023d7a5eae79bab66bb
#
_entry.id   ea3a792b3a64b023d7a5eae79bab66bb
#
_cell.length_a   1.000
_cell.length_b   1.000
_cell.length_c   1.000
_cell.angle_alpha   90.00
_cell.angle_beta   90.00
_cell.angle_gamma   90.00
#
_symmetry.space_group_name_H-M   'P 1'
#
loop_
_entity.id
_entity.type
_entity.pdbx_description
1 polymer ?
#
loop_
_entity_poly.entity_id
_entity_poly.type
_entity_poly.pdbx_seq_one_letter_code
_entity_poly.pdbx_strand_id
1 'polypeptide(L)'
;MARETREQRLQRVHTEALTEFDAIQATMRDERFQCLEDRRFYSIAGAQWEGNLSEQYANRPRFEVNKVALSVMRIISEYRNNRITVDFIPKDGSTNLKLADTCDELYRADEQDSQADEAYDNAFEEAVGGGFGAWRLSNQYEDEGDPENEQQRIVFQPIFDADTSVFFDLNAKRQDKKDAQSCYVISAMTVQSYKDRFDDDPTTWPKVVQFTQFDWSTPDVVYICEYYCKEQVTETLRIFRSLDGEETKYTEAEFADDPDLEQMLLSTGSVEVRERKIKRQRVHKYLLSGGKVLEDYGLIAGSEIPIIPVYGKRWFIDNIERCQGHVRLAKDAQRLKNMQLTKLGEISAYSTVQKPIFTPEQVAGHELAWSDDNVKRYPYLLINPVTNADGGEQPMGALDYTRAPEIPPAMAALLQITETDMQEILGNQQQAEIMQPNMSGKAVELIQNKQDMQTFIYLSNFGKAVKRCGEVWLSMAREIYVEPSRKMKAIQTTGEPRTVELARPMVNKETGAIETENDIAEAKFDVAVDVGPSTASRRASVVRAITGMMQITQDPETLQILGAQAMMNMEGEGLSEMQQYFRKKLLKLGVIEPNEEEAAAMAEELAAMQEQPDPQKELAEGLAMEARAKAAKAEADTEAALATAEKTRAQTIEILTNVGQSEGAAPQAPAQAPAQAPAPRDERADERAELELEAMRLENRMRKNKAEATETQIQSDRAASETAMQASQAMQQAVAGLSQSVAVIGSAVGQMSEAVGQFAQVTSQNADKAIAALSRPKRVVREKGRISRIETEGND
;
A
#
# COMPACT_ATOMS: atom_id res chain seq x y z
N MET A 1 -51.71 23.42 10.46
CA MET A 1 -51.20 22.32 11.29
C MET A 1 -50.35 22.98 12.37
N ALA A 2 -50.50 22.59 13.63
CA ALA A 2 -49.66 23.11 14.70
C ALA A 2 -48.19 22.71 14.39
N ARG A 3 -47.26 23.65 14.54
CA ARG A 3 -45.83 23.41 14.32
C ARG A 3 -45.36 22.38 15.35
N GLU A 4 -44.88 21.26 14.89
CA GLU A 4 -44.36 20.18 15.72
C GLU A 4 -43.24 20.74 16.65
N THR A 5 -43.29 20.43 17.94
CA THR A 5 -42.20 20.84 18.84
C THR A 5 -40.95 20.00 18.61
N ARG A 6 -39.75 20.54 18.95
CA ARG A 6 -38.48 19.81 18.82
C ARG A 6 -38.54 18.44 19.51
N GLU A 7 -39.09 18.39 20.70
CA GLU A 7 -39.23 17.14 21.48
C GLU A 7 -40.15 16.12 20.76
N GLN A 8 -41.28 16.56 20.19
CA GLN A 8 -42.16 15.68 19.44
C GLN A 8 -41.48 15.14 18.19
N ARG A 9 -40.67 15.96 17.49
CA ARG A 9 -39.87 15.54 16.35
C ARG A 9 -38.85 14.48 16.76
N LEU A 10 -38.09 14.73 17.79
CA LEU A 10 -37.05 13.78 18.29
C LEU A 10 -37.70 12.46 18.74
N GLN A 11 -38.82 12.48 19.42
CA GLN A 11 -39.54 11.28 19.83
C GLN A 11 -40.06 10.48 18.62
N ARG A 12 -40.56 11.16 17.60
CA ARG A 12 -40.97 10.50 16.35
C ARG A 12 -39.77 9.83 15.65
N VAL A 13 -38.67 10.58 15.45
CA VAL A 13 -37.44 10.05 14.85
C VAL A 13 -36.94 8.84 15.61
N HIS A 14 -36.92 8.91 16.95
CA HIS A 14 -36.50 7.77 17.78
C HIS A 14 -37.38 6.54 17.54
N THR A 15 -38.69 6.70 17.54
CA THR A 15 -39.64 5.57 17.37
C THR A 15 -39.53 4.97 15.97
N GLU A 16 -39.45 5.81 14.94
CA GLU A 16 -39.27 5.37 13.55
C GLU A 16 -37.94 4.64 13.37
N ALA A 17 -36.84 5.19 13.89
CA ALA A 17 -35.50 4.61 13.80
C ALA A 17 -35.40 3.23 14.50
N LEU A 18 -35.96 3.12 15.73
CA LEU A 18 -35.96 1.83 16.44
C LEU A 18 -36.82 0.76 15.74
N THR A 19 -37.98 1.15 15.19
CA THR A 19 -38.86 0.25 14.45
C THR A 19 -38.17 -0.28 13.17
N GLU A 20 -37.50 0.60 12.44
CA GLU A 20 -36.75 0.22 11.25
C GLU A 20 -35.56 -0.67 11.61
N PHE A 21 -34.81 -0.32 12.67
CA PHE A 21 -33.68 -1.11 13.16
C PHE A 21 -34.08 -2.53 13.56
N ASP A 22 -35.20 -2.69 14.29
CA ASP A 22 -35.70 -4.01 14.66
C ASP A 22 -36.02 -4.87 13.43
N ALA A 23 -36.63 -4.28 12.39
CA ALA A 23 -36.91 -4.97 11.14
C ALA A 23 -35.64 -5.40 10.39
N ILE A 24 -34.63 -4.54 10.35
CA ILE A 24 -33.32 -4.81 9.73
C ILE A 24 -32.63 -5.96 10.49
N GLN A 25 -32.56 -5.83 11.81
CA GLN A 25 -31.91 -6.82 12.65
C GLN A 25 -32.61 -8.18 12.55
N ALA A 26 -33.94 -8.24 12.59
CA ALA A 26 -34.68 -9.48 12.43
C ALA A 26 -34.36 -10.19 11.12
N THR A 27 -34.18 -9.43 10.05
CA THR A 27 -33.87 -9.99 8.71
C THR A 27 -32.43 -10.43 8.58
N MET A 28 -31.47 -9.69 9.15
CA MET A 28 -30.03 -9.90 8.96
C MET A 28 -29.37 -10.72 10.08
N ARG A 29 -30.06 -10.96 11.17
CA ARG A 29 -29.52 -11.56 12.39
C ARG A 29 -28.74 -12.85 12.14
N ASP A 30 -29.38 -13.80 11.43
CA ASP A 30 -28.79 -15.11 11.21
C ASP A 30 -27.54 -15.03 10.36
N GLU A 31 -27.55 -14.19 9.36
CA GLU A 31 -26.40 -13.99 8.47
C GLU A 31 -25.23 -13.33 9.20
N ARG A 32 -25.51 -12.30 9.99
CA ARG A 32 -24.50 -11.59 10.78
C ARG A 32 -23.91 -12.48 11.87
N PHE A 33 -24.75 -13.29 12.49
CA PHE A 33 -24.28 -14.28 13.47
C PHE A 33 -23.34 -15.30 12.82
N GLN A 34 -23.65 -15.77 11.61
CA GLN A 34 -22.74 -16.66 10.88
C GLN A 34 -21.40 -15.97 10.53
N CYS A 35 -21.40 -14.68 10.19
CA CYS A 35 -20.17 -13.93 9.95
C CYS A 35 -19.29 -13.88 11.21
N LEU A 36 -19.89 -13.60 12.37
CA LEU A 36 -19.19 -13.60 13.64
C LEU A 36 -18.65 -14.99 14.00
N GLU A 37 -19.45 -16.06 13.80
CA GLU A 37 -18.98 -17.43 14.00
C GLU A 37 -17.81 -17.80 13.07
N ASP A 38 -17.83 -17.32 11.81
CA ASP A 38 -16.74 -17.53 10.86
C ASP A 38 -15.44 -16.89 11.35
N ARG A 39 -15.52 -15.67 11.88
CA ARG A 39 -14.37 -14.95 12.46
C ARG A 39 -13.83 -15.68 13.69
N ARG A 40 -14.71 -16.07 14.62
CA ARG A 40 -14.33 -16.82 15.83
C ARG A 40 -13.69 -18.16 15.49
N PHE A 41 -14.16 -18.84 14.46
CA PHE A 41 -13.70 -20.17 14.06
C PHE A 41 -12.21 -20.22 13.72
N TYR A 42 -11.66 -19.18 13.08
CA TYR A 42 -10.24 -19.16 12.72
C TYR A 42 -9.34 -18.40 13.69
N SER A 43 -9.90 -17.45 14.46
CA SER A 43 -9.11 -16.56 15.31
C SER A 43 -9.00 -17.05 16.77
N ILE A 44 -10.04 -17.73 17.29
CA ILE A 44 -10.08 -18.16 18.69
C ILE A 44 -9.69 -19.64 18.79
N ALA A 45 -8.67 -19.93 19.60
CA ALA A 45 -8.27 -21.30 19.88
C ALA A 45 -9.39 -22.08 20.58
N GLY A 46 -9.68 -23.28 20.09
CA GLY A 46 -10.76 -24.12 20.61
C GLY A 46 -12.14 -23.90 19.95
N ALA A 47 -12.35 -22.78 19.26
CA ALA A 47 -13.63 -22.48 18.60
C ALA A 47 -14.02 -23.49 17.53
N GLN A 48 -13.05 -24.19 16.93
CA GLN A 48 -13.30 -25.24 15.93
C GLN A 48 -14.04 -26.46 16.52
N TRP A 49 -13.99 -26.63 17.84
CA TRP A 49 -14.64 -27.71 18.59
C TRP A 49 -15.97 -27.29 19.26
N GLU A 50 -16.42 -26.04 19.04
CA GLU A 50 -17.69 -25.57 19.59
C GLU A 50 -18.92 -26.28 18.97
N GLY A 51 -20.03 -26.24 19.67
CA GLY A 51 -21.29 -26.90 19.29
C GLY A 51 -21.36 -28.37 19.71
N ASN A 52 -22.02 -29.20 18.93
CA ASN A 52 -22.25 -30.62 19.25
C ASN A 52 -20.96 -31.44 19.45
N LEU A 53 -19.85 -30.98 18.84
CA LEU A 53 -18.55 -31.63 18.97
C LEU A 53 -17.93 -31.40 20.35
N SER A 54 -18.22 -30.30 21.02
CA SER A 54 -17.66 -30.01 22.33
C SER A 54 -18.11 -30.99 23.40
N GLU A 55 -19.35 -31.47 23.32
CA GLU A 55 -19.91 -32.48 24.23
C GLU A 55 -19.29 -33.85 23.98
N GLN A 56 -19.18 -34.26 22.71
CA GLN A 56 -18.62 -35.55 22.33
C GLN A 56 -17.16 -35.72 22.69
N TYR A 57 -16.40 -34.63 22.67
CA TYR A 57 -14.97 -34.59 22.95
C TYR A 57 -14.62 -33.95 24.29
N ALA A 58 -15.57 -33.78 25.21
CA ALA A 58 -15.34 -33.14 26.51
C ALA A 58 -14.21 -33.81 27.31
N ASN A 59 -14.14 -35.14 27.29
CA ASN A 59 -13.16 -35.93 28.05
C ASN A 59 -12.07 -36.55 27.16
N ARG A 60 -11.88 -36.05 25.95
CA ARG A 60 -10.88 -36.54 24.97
C ARG A 60 -9.89 -35.45 24.61
N PRO A 61 -8.68 -35.82 24.19
CA PRO A 61 -7.74 -34.82 23.64
C PRO A 61 -8.36 -34.14 22.42
N ARG A 62 -8.13 -32.85 22.27
CA ARG A 62 -8.64 -32.05 21.15
C ARG A 62 -7.43 -31.45 20.45
N PHE A 63 -7.05 -32.00 19.29
CA PHE A 63 -5.98 -31.44 18.46
C PHE A 63 -6.60 -30.50 17.46
N GLU A 64 -6.04 -29.29 17.39
CA GLU A 64 -6.43 -28.24 16.44
C GLU A 64 -5.24 -27.84 15.58
N VAL A 65 -5.36 -28.09 14.27
CA VAL A 65 -4.38 -27.67 13.27
C VAL A 65 -5.06 -26.71 12.32
N ASN A 66 -5.01 -25.44 12.66
CA ASN A 66 -5.76 -24.38 11.98
C ASN A 66 -5.11 -23.99 10.65
N LYS A 67 -5.50 -24.63 9.54
CA LYS A 67 -5.04 -24.29 8.19
C LYS A 67 -5.83 -23.13 7.58
N VAL A 68 -7.05 -22.90 8.05
CA VAL A 68 -7.91 -21.82 7.58
C VAL A 68 -7.30 -20.46 7.92
N ALA A 69 -6.78 -20.31 9.15
CA ALA A 69 -6.09 -19.09 9.56
C ALA A 69 -4.91 -18.73 8.65
N LEU A 70 -4.12 -19.74 8.24
CA LEU A 70 -2.99 -19.52 7.33
C LEU A 70 -3.45 -19.01 5.95
N SER A 71 -4.59 -19.52 5.46
CA SER A 71 -5.13 -19.06 4.19
C SER A 71 -5.68 -17.63 4.27
N VAL A 72 -6.38 -17.29 5.36
CA VAL A 72 -6.84 -15.91 5.63
C VAL A 72 -5.65 -14.94 5.70
N MET A 73 -4.60 -15.30 6.49
CA MET A 73 -3.39 -14.49 6.60
C MET A 73 -2.68 -14.28 5.25
N ARG A 74 -2.71 -15.28 4.36
CA ARG A 74 -2.15 -15.14 3.02
C ARG A 74 -2.88 -14.07 2.23
N ILE A 75 -4.23 -14.07 2.23
CA ILE A 75 -5.04 -13.08 1.51
C ILE A 75 -4.79 -11.68 2.08
N ILE A 76 -4.70 -11.54 3.40
CA ILE A 76 -4.39 -10.26 4.06
C ILE A 76 -2.99 -9.78 3.68
N SER A 77 -2.00 -10.69 3.66
CA SER A 77 -0.63 -10.35 3.26
C SER A 77 -0.53 -9.93 1.79
N GLU A 78 -1.31 -10.56 0.91
CA GLU A 78 -1.39 -10.18 -0.51
C GLU A 78 -1.97 -8.77 -0.68
N TYR A 79 -3.02 -8.44 0.07
CA TYR A 79 -3.59 -7.09 0.11
C TYR A 79 -2.55 -6.05 0.61
N ARG A 80 -1.85 -6.33 1.71
CA ARG A 80 -0.84 -5.42 2.25
C ARG A 80 0.32 -5.15 1.31
N ASN A 81 0.65 -6.11 0.44
CA ASN A 81 1.65 -5.94 -0.61
C ASN A 81 1.14 -5.14 -1.81
N ASN A 82 -0.17 -5.18 -2.08
CA ASN A 82 -0.82 -4.54 -3.21
C ASN A 82 -1.81 -3.49 -2.71
N ARG A 83 -1.31 -2.32 -2.30
CA ARG A 83 -2.17 -1.25 -1.82
C ARG A 83 -3.04 -0.68 -2.94
N ILE A 84 -4.24 -0.32 -2.57
CA ILE A 84 -5.22 0.30 -3.46
C ILE A 84 -5.19 1.80 -3.23
N THR A 85 -4.94 2.58 -4.28
CA THR A 85 -4.91 4.04 -4.22
C THR A 85 -6.12 4.63 -4.92
N VAL A 86 -6.56 5.78 -4.43
CA VAL A 86 -7.63 6.58 -5.02
C VAL A 86 -7.00 7.64 -5.91
N ASP A 87 -7.54 7.79 -7.12
CA ASP A 87 -7.18 8.84 -8.06
C ASP A 87 -8.45 9.60 -8.50
N PHE A 88 -8.43 10.92 -8.44
CA PHE A 88 -9.52 11.79 -8.88
C PHE A 88 -9.33 12.18 -10.35
N ILE A 89 -10.35 11.95 -11.16
CA ILE A 89 -10.32 12.22 -12.60
C ILE A 89 -11.36 13.29 -12.93
N PRO A 90 -11.02 14.36 -13.68
CA PRO A 90 -11.97 15.38 -14.11
C PRO A 90 -13.12 14.79 -14.92
N LYS A 91 -14.35 15.12 -14.56
CA LYS A 91 -15.56 14.56 -15.18
C LYS A 91 -15.86 15.17 -16.55
N ASP A 92 -15.54 16.44 -16.74
CA ASP A 92 -15.95 17.24 -17.90
C ASP A 92 -14.82 17.50 -18.89
N GLY A 93 -13.72 16.80 -18.90
CA GLY A 93 -12.59 17.00 -19.84
C GLY A 93 -12.02 18.44 -19.84
N SER A 94 -12.56 19.33 -19.03
CA SER A 94 -12.08 20.69 -18.81
C SER A 94 -11.06 20.69 -17.67
N THR A 95 -9.86 20.59 -18.02
CA THR A 95 -8.68 21.38 -17.69
C THR A 95 -8.24 21.59 -16.25
N ASN A 96 -8.78 20.98 -15.21
CA ASN A 96 -8.21 21.14 -13.89
C ASN A 96 -7.51 19.86 -13.41
N LEU A 97 -6.57 19.34 -14.25
CA LEU A 97 -5.67 18.25 -13.86
C LEU A 97 -4.90 18.60 -12.58
N LYS A 98 -4.45 19.85 -12.45
CA LYS A 98 -3.75 20.33 -11.24
C LYS A 98 -4.62 20.23 -9.99
N LEU A 99 -5.92 20.57 -10.09
CA LEU A 99 -6.85 20.44 -8.96
C LEU A 99 -7.14 18.99 -8.63
N ALA A 100 -7.19 18.10 -9.62
CA ALA A 100 -7.32 16.66 -9.40
C ALA A 100 -6.09 16.11 -8.65
N ASP A 101 -4.88 16.44 -9.12
CA ASP A 101 -3.64 16.07 -8.44
C ASP A 101 -3.58 16.63 -7.00
N THR A 102 -4.08 17.85 -6.79
CA THR A 102 -4.19 18.45 -5.44
C THR A 102 -5.16 17.67 -4.55
N CYS A 103 -6.31 17.24 -5.09
CA CYS A 103 -7.26 16.39 -4.34
C CYS A 103 -6.64 15.03 -3.99
N ASP A 104 -5.89 14.42 -4.91
CA ASP A 104 -5.15 13.18 -4.64
C ASP A 104 -4.12 13.35 -3.53
N GLU A 105 -3.38 14.44 -3.56
CA GLU A 105 -2.37 14.76 -2.56
C GLU A 105 -2.97 15.04 -1.18
N LEU A 106 -4.12 15.72 -1.11
CA LEU A 106 -4.87 15.98 0.13
C LEU A 106 -5.47 14.70 0.69
N TYR A 107 -6.08 13.85 -0.16
CA TYR A 107 -6.63 12.57 0.26
C TYR A 107 -5.56 11.68 0.90
N ARG A 108 -4.37 11.58 0.28
CA ARG A 108 -3.24 10.83 0.84
C ARG A 108 -2.74 11.44 2.16
N ALA A 109 -2.78 12.78 2.30
CA ALA A 109 -2.42 13.42 3.55
C ALA A 109 -3.40 13.09 4.67
N ASP A 110 -4.71 13.12 4.39
CA ASP A 110 -5.76 12.74 5.35
C ASP A 110 -5.67 11.25 5.73
N GLU A 111 -5.38 10.36 4.76
CA GLU A 111 -5.11 8.94 5.03
C GLU A 111 -3.93 8.76 5.98
N GLN A 112 -2.82 9.46 5.73
CA GLN A 112 -1.62 9.32 6.56
C GLN A 112 -1.83 9.88 7.97
N ASP A 113 -2.42 11.06 8.09
CA ASP A 113 -2.56 11.75 9.36
C ASP A 113 -3.60 11.06 10.27
N SER A 114 -4.62 10.42 9.68
CA SER A 114 -5.62 9.62 10.41
C SER A 114 -5.23 8.16 10.61
N GLN A 115 -4.05 7.73 10.15
CA GLN A 115 -3.64 6.31 10.17
C GLN A 115 -4.70 5.39 9.53
N ALA A 116 -5.20 5.78 8.36
CA ALA A 116 -6.27 5.05 7.65
C ALA A 116 -5.94 3.58 7.39
N ASP A 117 -4.66 3.21 7.39
CA ASP A 117 -4.21 1.82 7.26
C ASP A 117 -4.85 0.89 8.31
N GLU A 118 -5.04 1.36 9.57
CA GLU A 118 -5.70 0.57 10.61
C GLU A 118 -7.17 0.31 10.26
N ALA A 119 -7.87 1.34 9.78
CA ALA A 119 -9.28 1.22 9.40
C ALA A 119 -9.46 0.28 8.19
N TYR A 120 -8.59 0.37 7.21
CA TYR A 120 -8.60 -0.48 6.03
C TYR A 120 -8.26 -1.93 6.35
N ASP A 121 -7.17 -2.15 7.10
CA ASP A 121 -6.71 -3.48 7.51
C ASP A 121 -7.79 -4.21 8.31
N ASN A 122 -8.39 -3.53 9.32
CA ASN A 122 -9.46 -4.11 10.12
C ASN A 122 -10.68 -4.50 9.27
N ALA A 123 -11.18 -3.58 8.45
CA ALA A 123 -12.36 -3.84 7.63
C ALA A 123 -12.11 -4.94 6.58
N PHE A 124 -10.90 -5.00 6.01
CA PHE A 124 -10.52 -6.04 5.07
C PHE A 124 -10.42 -7.41 5.75
N GLU A 125 -9.79 -7.48 6.92
CA GLU A 125 -9.67 -8.71 7.70
C GLU A 125 -11.04 -9.26 8.09
N GLU A 126 -11.96 -8.41 8.57
CA GLU A 126 -13.33 -8.78 8.89
C GLU A 126 -14.10 -9.28 7.66
N ALA A 127 -13.94 -8.62 6.51
CA ALA A 127 -14.58 -9.02 5.26
C ALA A 127 -14.04 -10.35 4.72
N VAL A 128 -12.73 -10.61 4.82
CA VAL A 128 -12.13 -11.89 4.40
C VAL A 128 -12.49 -13.01 5.36
N GLY A 129 -12.43 -12.77 6.67
CA GLY A 129 -12.76 -13.75 7.70
C GLY A 129 -14.25 -14.07 7.77
N GLY A 130 -15.06 -13.06 8.07
CA GLY A 130 -16.50 -13.20 8.32
C GLY A 130 -17.37 -12.97 7.08
N GLY A 131 -16.96 -12.06 6.20
CA GLY A 131 -17.71 -11.69 5.01
C GLY A 131 -18.18 -10.25 4.98
N PHE A 132 -18.10 -9.50 6.08
CA PHE A 132 -18.48 -8.11 6.18
C PHE A 132 -17.56 -7.34 7.12
N GLY A 133 -17.11 -6.19 6.70
CA GLY A 133 -16.34 -5.21 7.46
C GLY A 133 -16.80 -3.80 7.10
N ALA A 134 -16.39 -2.80 7.86
CA ALA A 134 -16.68 -1.40 7.56
C ALA A 134 -15.69 -0.45 8.25
N TRP A 135 -15.57 0.76 7.68
CA TRP A 135 -14.92 1.90 8.34
C TRP A 135 -15.78 3.15 8.15
N ARG A 136 -15.44 4.23 8.81
CA ARG A 136 -16.15 5.50 8.68
C ARG A 136 -15.22 6.66 8.40
N LEU A 137 -15.76 7.68 7.75
CA LEU A 137 -15.19 9.02 7.68
C LEU A 137 -15.90 9.92 8.68
N SER A 138 -15.16 10.76 9.37
CA SER A 138 -15.69 11.76 10.28
C SER A 138 -14.91 13.07 10.12
N ASN A 139 -15.53 14.18 10.48
CA ASN A 139 -14.84 15.46 10.59
C ASN A 139 -14.44 15.69 12.05
N GLN A 140 -13.23 16.18 12.25
CA GLN A 140 -12.70 16.57 13.56
C GLN A 140 -11.99 17.91 13.44
N TYR A 141 -11.96 18.68 14.51
CA TYR A 141 -11.14 19.89 14.56
C TYR A 141 -9.66 19.54 14.47
N GLU A 142 -8.90 20.35 13.75
CA GLU A 142 -7.45 20.13 13.56
C GLU A 142 -6.69 20.29 14.88
N ASP A 143 -7.12 21.26 15.70
CA ASP A 143 -6.63 21.45 17.06
C ASP A 143 -7.82 21.68 18.01
N GLU A 144 -8.17 20.66 18.80
CA GLU A 144 -9.23 20.75 19.82
C GLU A 144 -8.83 21.66 20.99
N GLY A 145 -7.55 21.99 21.14
CA GLY A 145 -7.02 22.81 22.22
C GLY A 145 -7.03 24.30 21.93
N ASP A 146 -7.14 24.72 20.69
CA ASP A 146 -7.16 26.13 20.28
C ASP A 146 -8.59 26.59 20.00
N PRO A 147 -9.16 27.44 20.88
CA PRO A 147 -10.53 27.94 20.73
C PRO A 147 -10.69 28.91 19.54
N GLU A 148 -9.59 29.42 18.97
CA GLU A 148 -9.63 30.33 17.79
C GLU A 148 -9.53 29.55 16.48
N ASN A 149 -9.14 28.27 16.49
CA ASN A 149 -9.01 27.45 15.32
C ASN A 149 -10.29 26.62 15.08
N GLU A 150 -11.15 27.08 14.17
CA GLU A 150 -12.37 26.35 13.77
C GLU A 150 -12.12 25.38 12.58
N GLN A 151 -10.87 25.21 12.16
CA GLN A 151 -10.54 24.37 11.00
C GLN A 151 -10.79 22.90 11.30
N GLN A 152 -11.54 22.27 10.41
CA GLN A 152 -11.87 20.85 10.51
C GLN A 152 -11.10 20.05 9.48
N ARG A 153 -10.85 18.78 9.80
CA ARG A 153 -10.21 17.81 8.92
C ARG A 153 -11.02 16.54 8.82
N ILE A 154 -10.91 15.86 7.69
CA ILE A 154 -11.54 14.56 7.48
C ILE A 154 -10.64 13.48 8.05
N VAL A 155 -11.20 12.61 8.89
CA VAL A 155 -10.47 11.55 9.60
C VAL A 155 -11.09 10.19 9.27
N PHE A 156 -10.23 9.21 8.99
CA PHE A 156 -10.60 7.82 8.76
C PHE A 156 -10.60 7.09 10.10
N GLN A 157 -11.70 6.44 10.44
CA GLN A 157 -11.82 5.73 11.72
C GLN A 157 -12.26 4.28 11.49
N PRO A 158 -11.62 3.31 12.17
CA PRO A 158 -12.03 1.91 12.12
C PRO A 158 -13.39 1.74 12.82
N ILE A 159 -14.17 0.77 12.34
CA ILE A 159 -15.33 0.25 13.04
C ILE A 159 -15.02 -1.21 13.33
N PHE A 160 -14.84 -1.52 14.61
CA PHE A 160 -14.57 -2.89 15.04
C PHE A 160 -15.86 -3.69 15.14
N ASP A 161 -15.77 -4.99 14.85
CA ASP A 161 -16.93 -5.90 14.84
C ASP A 161 -18.08 -5.39 13.95
N ALA A 162 -17.75 -4.93 12.73
CA ALA A 162 -18.71 -4.33 11.82
C ALA A 162 -19.89 -5.27 11.47
N ASP A 163 -19.67 -6.57 11.52
CA ASP A 163 -20.71 -7.61 11.33
C ASP A 163 -21.83 -7.52 12.38
N THR A 164 -21.51 -7.06 13.60
CA THR A 164 -22.50 -6.89 14.67
C THR A 164 -22.89 -5.45 14.93
N SER A 165 -22.10 -4.50 14.41
CA SER A 165 -22.23 -3.07 14.71
C SER A 165 -22.90 -2.27 13.58
N VAL A 166 -22.72 -2.63 12.30
CA VAL A 166 -23.15 -1.81 11.16
C VAL A 166 -24.31 -2.41 10.43
N PHE A 167 -25.42 -1.65 10.32
CA PHE A 167 -26.64 -2.06 9.65
C PHE A 167 -27.12 -0.96 8.71
N PHE A 168 -27.33 -1.33 7.43
CA PHE A 168 -27.92 -0.47 6.42
C PHE A 168 -29.39 -0.83 6.20
N ASP A 169 -30.15 0.09 5.65
CA ASP A 169 -31.54 -0.16 5.30
C ASP A 169 -31.69 -1.34 4.33
N LEU A 170 -32.82 -2.05 4.42
CA LEU A 170 -33.10 -3.25 3.61
C LEU A 170 -33.30 -2.96 2.11
N ASN A 171 -33.58 -1.69 1.75
CA ASN A 171 -33.81 -1.29 0.37
C ASN A 171 -32.50 -1.02 -0.37
N ALA A 172 -31.41 -0.83 0.35
CA ALA A 172 -30.09 -0.60 -0.21
C ALA A 172 -29.52 -1.89 -0.79
N LYS A 173 -29.57 -2.03 -2.12
CA LYS A 173 -29.12 -3.22 -2.86
C LYS A 173 -27.76 -3.08 -3.51
N ARG A 174 -27.24 -1.89 -3.66
CA ARG A 174 -25.91 -1.67 -4.19
C ARG A 174 -24.85 -2.17 -3.21
N GLN A 175 -23.71 -2.58 -3.74
CA GLN A 175 -22.59 -3.04 -2.91
C GLN A 175 -21.95 -1.88 -2.16
N ASP A 176 -21.87 -0.72 -2.79
CA ASP A 176 -21.34 0.53 -2.24
C ASP A 176 -22.31 1.26 -1.29
N LYS A 177 -23.54 0.73 -1.13
CA LYS A 177 -24.60 1.31 -0.31
C LYS A 177 -24.89 2.81 -0.59
N LYS A 178 -24.60 3.27 -1.81
CA LYS A 178 -24.93 4.63 -2.25
C LYS A 178 -26.44 4.89 -2.26
N ASP A 179 -27.23 3.85 -2.48
CA ASP A 179 -28.69 3.82 -2.47
C ASP A 179 -29.30 3.78 -1.06
N ALA A 180 -28.49 3.60 0.00
CA ALA A 180 -28.96 3.59 1.37
C ALA A 180 -29.56 4.94 1.77
N GLN A 181 -30.71 4.89 2.47
CA GLN A 181 -31.38 6.06 3.06
C GLN A 181 -31.04 6.19 4.55
N SER A 182 -30.75 5.06 5.22
CA SER A 182 -30.40 5.03 6.64
C SER A 182 -29.24 4.07 6.90
N CYS A 183 -28.47 4.37 7.96
CA CYS A 183 -27.42 3.50 8.47
C CYS A 183 -27.35 3.62 10.00
N TYR A 184 -27.17 2.49 10.66
CA TYR A 184 -27.07 2.35 12.09
C TYR A 184 -25.70 1.80 12.44
N VAL A 185 -25.00 2.47 13.35
CA VAL A 185 -23.71 2.02 13.89
C VAL A 185 -23.84 1.88 15.39
N ILE A 186 -23.84 0.64 15.88
CA ILE A 186 -24.00 0.31 17.27
C ILE A 186 -22.65 0.26 17.96
N SER A 187 -22.57 0.88 19.11
CA SER A 187 -21.41 0.77 20.01
C SER A 187 -21.87 0.42 21.42
N ALA A 188 -21.04 -0.36 22.10
CA ALA A 188 -21.30 -0.80 23.45
C ALA A 188 -20.48 0.03 24.45
N MET A 189 -21.11 0.43 25.55
CA MET A 189 -20.39 1.08 26.65
C MET A 189 -20.85 0.52 28.00
N THR A 190 -20.03 0.67 29.03
CA THR A 190 -20.42 0.24 30.37
C THR A 190 -21.55 1.12 30.91
N VAL A 191 -22.43 0.53 31.71
CA VAL A 191 -23.54 1.26 32.34
C VAL A 191 -23.07 2.50 33.13
N GLN A 192 -21.89 2.40 33.78
CA GLN A 192 -21.32 3.51 34.53
C GLN A 192 -20.88 4.65 33.60
N SER A 193 -20.12 4.35 32.54
CA SER A 193 -19.69 5.36 31.56
C SER A 193 -20.88 6.02 30.86
N TYR A 194 -21.95 5.26 30.63
CA TYR A 194 -23.17 5.80 30.05
C TYR A 194 -23.83 6.83 30.99
N LYS A 195 -23.98 6.48 32.28
CA LYS A 195 -24.55 7.41 33.31
C LYS A 195 -23.69 8.66 33.46
N ASP A 196 -22.39 8.50 33.51
CA ASP A 196 -21.45 9.61 33.67
C ASP A 196 -21.48 10.58 32.47
N ARG A 197 -21.69 10.06 31.28
CA ARG A 197 -21.69 10.86 30.04
C ARG A 197 -23.02 11.51 29.72
N PHE A 198 -24.14 10.81 29.93
CA PHE A 198 -25.47 11.25 29.46
C PHE A 198 -26.44 11.60 30.58
N ASP A 199 -26.04 11.46 31.85
CA ASP A 199 -26.86 11.69 33.05
C ASP A 199 -28.25 10.99 32.93
N ASP A 200 -28.26 9.76 32.38
CA ASP A 200 -29.46 8.96 32.13
C ASP A 200 -29.29 7.56 32.73
N ASP A 201 -30.37 7.01 33.29
CA ASP A 201 -30.33 5.68 33.90
C ASP A 201 -31.10 4.67 33.01
N PRO A 202 -30.40 3.69 32.43
CA PRO A 202 -31.01 2.67 31.57
C PRO A 202 -32.10 1.86 32.24
N THR A 203 -32.08 1.77 33.59
CA THR A 203 -33.09 1.04 34.36
C THR A 203 -34.46 1.72 34.38
N THR A 204 -34.49 3.03 34.09
CA THR A 204 -35.74 3.83 34.05
C THR A 204 -36.43 3.83 32.70
N TRP A 205 -35.80 3.26 31.68
CA TRP A 205 -36.37 3.23 30.36
C TRP A 205 -37.72 2.50 30.35
N PRO A 206 -38.72 3.00 29.62
CA PRO A 206 -39.98 2.34 29.50
C PRO A 206 -39.74 0.95 28.85
N LYS A 207 -39.91 -0.11 29.62
CA LYS A 207 -39.89 -1.46 29.09
C LYS A 207 -41.10 -1.61 28.17
N VAL A 208 -40.89 -1.29 26.92
CA VAL A 208 -41.88 -1.55 25.88
C VAL A 208 -41.98 -3.06 25.78
N VAL A 209 -43.05 -3.63 26.26
CA VAL A 209 -43.39 -5.06 26.20
C VAL A 209 -43.69 -5.50 24.78
N GLN A 210 -43.26 -4.79 23.78
CA GLN A 210 -43.33 -5.17 22.38
C GLN A 210 -41.97 -5.75 22.00
N PHE A 211 -41.99 -6.95 21.68
CA PHE A 211 -41.05 -7.85 20.99
C PHE A 211 -39.85 -7.17 20.29
N THR A 212 -39.13 -6.26 20.94
CA THR A 212 -37.85 -5.77 20.47
C THR A 212 -36.88 -6.92 20.60
N GLN A 213 -36.40 -7.41 19.48
CA GLN A 213 -35.46 -8.54 19.45
C GLN A 213 -34.07 -8.16 19.93
N PHE A 214 -33.81 -6.88 20.09
CA PHE A 214 -32.51 -6.33 20.50
C PHE A 214 -32.57 -5.77 21.93
N ASP A 215 -31.74 -6.34 22.80
CA ASP A 215 -31.62 -5.90 24.18
C ASP A 215 -30.68 -4.68 24.29
N TRP A 216 -31.23 -3.47 24.27
CA TRP A 216 -30.48 -2.22 24.36
C TRP A 216 -29.73 -2.03 25.67
N SER A 217 -30.09 -2.70 26.71
CA SER A 217 -29.47 -2.61 28.01
C SER A 217 -29.39 -3.98 28.67
N THR A 218 -28.18 -4.43 28.93
CA THR A 218 -27.87 -5.57 29.77
C THR A 218 -27.43 -5.06 31.16
N PRO A 219 -27.28 -5.92 32.19
CA PRO A 219 -26.84 -5.48 33.52
C PRO A 219 -25.45 -4.76 33.51
N ASP A 220 -24.58 -5.11 32.56
CA ASP A 220 -23.21 -4.62 32.52
C ASP A 220 -22.97 -3.62 31.39
N VAL A 221 -23.74 -3.70 30.31
CA VAL A 221 -23.48 -2.97 29.06
C VAL A 221 -24.74 -2.30 28.55
N VAL A 222 -24.59 -1.06 28.07
CA VAL A 222 -25.61 -0.30 27.36
C VAL A 222 -25.15 -0.12 25.92
N TYR A 223 -26.08 -0.34 24.99
CA TYR A 223 -25.84 -0.10 23.58
C TYR A 223 -26.35 1.29 23.22
N ILE A 224 -25.53 2.03 22.49
CA ILE A 224 -25.85 3.30 21.86
C ILE A 224 -25.73 3.15 20.36
N CYS A 225 -26.50 3.90 19.60
CA CYS A 225 -26.53 3.80 18.16
C CYS A 225 -26.32 5.17 17.53
N GLU A 226 -25.32 5.29 16.68
CA GLU A 226 -25.23 6.40 15.75
C GLU A 226 -26.16 6.13 14.58
N TYR A 227 -27.17 6.96 14.41
CA TYR A 227 -28.15 6.86 13.34
C TYR A 227 -27.90 7.95 12.31
N TYR A 228 -27.63 7.52 11.09
CA TYR A 228 -27.43 8.37 9.94
C TYR A 228 -28.65 8.24 9.03
N CYS A 229 -29.31 9.34 8.70
CA CYS A 229 -30.43 9.34 7.76
C CYS A 229 -30.27 10.43 6.70
N LYS A 230 -30.63 10.09 5.44
CA LYS A 230 -30.67 11.06 4.35
C LYS A 230 -31.98 11.85 4.37
N GLU A 231 -31.88 13.15 4.57
CA GLU A 231 -33.02 14.08 4.51
C GLU A 231 -32.96 14.91 3.22
N GLN A 232 -34.12 15.21 2.63
CA GLN A 232 -34.24 16.16 1.54
C GLN A 232 -34.44 17.55 2.08
N VAL A 233 -33.41 18.38 2.03
CA VAL A 233 -33.47 19.79 2.38
C VAL A 233 -33.80 20.59 1.13
N THR A 234 -34.82 21.46 1.21
CA THR A 234 -35.16 22.37 0.13
C THR A 234 -34.42 23.67 0.36
N GLU A 235 -33.41 23.95 -0.44
CA GLU A 235 -32.64 25.18 -0.43
C GLU A 235 -33.15 26.11 -1.52
N THR A 236 -33.29 27.38 -1.20
CA THR A 236 -33.62 28.42 -2.16
C THR A 236 -32.35 29.00 -2.70
N LEU A 237 -32.16 28.95 -4.02
CA LEU A 237 -31.01 29.48 -4.73
C LEU A 237 -31.44 30.77 -5.43
N ARG A 238 -30.79 31.88 -5.07
CA ARG A 238 -31.02 33.19 -5.71
C ARG A 238 -29.88 33.42 -6.73
N ILE A 239 -30.24 33.74 -7.97
CA ILE A 239 -29.27 33.91 -9.06
C ILE A 239 -29.19 35.39 -9.37
N PHE A 240 -28.01 35.94 -9.18
CA PHE A 240 -27.69 37.33 -9.49
C PHE A 240 -26.86 37.39 -10.78
N ARG A 241 -27.14 38.38 -11.61
CA ARG A 241 -26.33 38.63 -12.80
C ARG A 241 -25.55 39.92 -12.60
N SER A 242 -24.26 39.84 -12.72
CA SER A 242 -23.34 40.97 -12.69
C SER A 242 -23.50 41.85 -13.94
N LEU A 243 -22.97 43.09 -13.91
CA LEU A 243 -22.90 43.99 -15.04
C LEU A 243 -22.17 43.41 -16.25
N ASP A 244 -21.23 42.51 -16.01
CA ASP A 244 -20.43 41.82 -17.04
C ASP A 244 -21.20 40.62 -17.68
N GLY A 245 -22.42 40.34 -17.22
CA GLY A 245 -23.29 39.29 -17.73
C GLY A 245 -23.09 37.94 -17.09
N GLU A 246 -22.18 37.76 -16.15
CA GLU A 246 -21.97 36.54 -15.40
C GLU A 246 -23.11 36.29 -14.39
N GLU A 247 -23.57 35.05 -14.33
CA GLU A 247 -24.59 34.61 -13.37
C GLU A 247 -23.95 33.94 -12.16
N THR A 248 -23.99 34.61 -11.03
CA THR A 248 -23.55 34.05 -9.73
C THR A 248 -24.77 33.53 -8.97
N LYS A 249 -24.54 32.40 -8.24
CA LYS A 249 -25.60 31.69 -7.53
C LYS A 249 -25.30 31.71 -6.05
N TYR A 250 -26.25 32.21 -5.26
CA TYR A 250 -26.10 32.26 -3.81
C TYR A 250 -27.25 31.48 -3.17
N THR A 251 -26.98 30.80 -2.07
CA THR A 251 -27.97 30.11 -1.25
C THR A 251 -28.58 31.07 -0.22
N GLU A 252 -29.78 30.80 0.23
CA GLU A 252 -30.44 31.61 1.29
C GLU A 252 -29.66 31.50 2.63
N ALA A 253 -28.91 30.42 2.83
CA ALA A 253 -28.02 30.24 3.98
C ALA A 253 -26.84 31.22 3.96
N GLU A 254 -26.17 31.41 2.81
CA GLU A 254 -25.10 32.37 2.63
C GLU A 254 -25.51 33.81 2.93
N PHE A 255 -26.78 34.17 2.59
CA PHE A 255 -27.33 35.48 2.97
C PHE A 255 -27.69 35.58 4.47
N ALA A 256 -27.94 34.44 5.13
CA ALA A 256 -28.18 34.43 6.57
C ALA A 256 -26.86 34.56 7.36
N ASP A 257 -25.78 34.01 6.82
CA ASP A 257 -24.45 34.08 7.41
C ASP A 257 -23.81 35.46 7.20
N ASP A 258 -24.02 36.09 6.02
CA ASP A 258 -23.56 37.44 5.71
C ASP A 258 -24.75 38.36 5.28
N PRO A 259 -25.34 39.04 6.24
CA PRO A 259 -26.48 39.93 5.97
C PRO A 259 -26.14 41.12 5.04
N ASP A 260 -24.87 41.51 4.96
CA ASP A 260 -24.41 42.62 4.14
C ASP A 260 -24.16 42.22 2.68
N LEU A 261 -24.03 40.91 2.39
CA LEU A 261 -23.80 40.36 1.06
C LEU A 261 -24.86 40.81 0.02
N GLU A 262 -26.13 40.83 0.40
CA GLU A 262 -27.22 41.29 -0.49
C GLU A 262 -27.06 42.77 -0.85
N GLN A 263 -26.74 43.63 0.13
CA GLN A 263 -26.50 45.03 -0.09
C GLN A 263 -25.23 45.27 -0.93
N MET A 264 -24.20 44.49 -0.70
CA MET A 264 -22.97 44.54 -1.46
C MET A 264 -23.21 44.21 -2.94
N LEU A 265 -23.92 43.09 -3.21
CA LEU A 265 -24.26 42.67 -4.57
C LEU A 265 -25.11 43.72 -5.30
N LEU A 266 -26.12 44.29 -4.63
CA LEU A 266 -26.95 45.36 -5.20
C LEU A 266 -26.16 46.66 -5.44
N SER A 267 -25.17 46.99 -4.56
CA SER A 267 -24.31 48.18 -4.71
C SER A 267 -23.34 48.04 -5.89
N THR A 268 -22.90 46.80 -6.18
CA THR A 268 -22.03 46.46 -7.31
C THR A 268 -22.80 46.43 -8.65
N GLY A 269 -24.11 46.68 -8.62
CA GLY A 269 -24.95 46.73 -9.82
C GLY A 269 -25.43 45.36 -10.30
N SER A 270 -25.27 44.30 -9.50
CA SER A 270 -25.82 42.98 -9.78
C SER A 270 -27.33 42.96 -9.62
N VAL A 271 -28.05 42.31 -10.53
CA VAL A 271 -29.52 42.24 -10.52
C VAL A 271 -29.94 40.81 -10.28
N GLU A 272 -30.86 40.60 -9.36
CA GLU A 272 -31.48 39.27 -9.16
C GLU A 272 -32.32 38.90 -10.39
N VAL A 273 -31.97 37.77 -11.03
CA VAL A 273 -32.64 37.33 -12.28
C VAL A 273 -33.73 36.34 -11.97
N ARG A 274 -33.52 35.41 -11.04
CA ARG A 274 -34.53 34.40 -10.68
C ARG A 274 -34.17 33.71 -9.36
N GLU A 275 -35.24 33.21 -8.71
CA GLU A 275 -35.17 32.32 -7.57
C GLU A 275 -35.47 30.89 -8.00
N ARG A 276 -34.71 29.89 -7.54
CA ARG A 276 -34.91 28.48 -7.83
C ARG A 276 -34.82 27.66 -6.55
N LYS A 277 -35.85 26.86 -6.27
CA LYS A 277 -35.85 25.89 -5.18
C LYS A 277 -35.16 24.60 -5.63
N ILE A 278 -34.08 24.21 -4.94
CA ILE A 278 -33.34 23.01 -5.20
C ILE A 278 -33.55 22.08 -4.00
N LYS A 279 -33.79 20.81 -4.30
CA LYS A 279 -33.80 19.76 -3.28
C LYS A 279 -32.41 19.11 -3.23
N ARG A 280 -31.70 19.32 -2.14
CA ARG A 280 -30.44 18.65 -1.86
C ARG A 280 -30.65 17.53 -0.87
N GLN A 281 -29.95 16.40 -1.08
CA GLN A 281 -29.85 15.36 -0.07
C GLN A 281 -28.74 15.75 0.90
N ARG A 282 -29.05 15.73 2.18
CA ARG A 282 -28.14 15.98 3.28
C ARG A 282 -28.23 14.81 4.26
N VAL A 283 -27.18 14.55 4.99
CA VAL A 283 -27.14 13.49 5.99
C VAL A 283 -27.30 14.10 7.38
N HIS A 284 -28.28 13.61 8.10
CA HIS A 284 -28.52 14.00 9.49
C HIS A 284 -28.01 12.90 10.42
N LYS A 285 -27.24 13.26 11.44
CA LYS A 285 -26.70 12.33 12.42
C LYS A 285 -27.37 12.51 13.76
N TYR A 286 -27.89 11.41 14.32
CA TYR A 286 -28.43 11.33 15.68
C TYR A 286 -27.68 10.29 16.49
N LEU A 287 -27.56 10.52 17.80
CA LEU A 287 -27.12 9.51 18.74
C LEU A 287 -28.34 9.02 19.53
N LEU A 288 -28.64 7.73 19.40
CA LEU A 288 -29.81 7.09 19.99
C LEU A 288 -29.43 6.14 21.10
N SER A 289 -30.30 6.04 22.12
CA SER A 289 -30.30 4.93 23.05
C SER A 289 -31.61 4.14 22.94
N GLY A 290 -31.76 3.05 23.64
CA GLY A 290 -33.04 2.32 23.69
C GLY A 290 -34.21 3.13 24.26
N GLY A 291 -33.93 4.23 24.99
CA GLY A 291 -34.95 5.05 25.65
C GLY A 291 -35.29 6.36 24.97
N LYS A 292 -34.31 7.01 24.38
CA LYS A 292 -34.47 8.37 23.82
C LYS A 292 -33.35 8.71 22.83
N VAL A 293 -33.52 9.82 22.09
CA VAL A 293 -32.41 10.46 21.37
C VAL A 293 -31.53 11.13 22.42
N LEU A 294 -30.25 10.78 22.46
CA LEU A 294 -29.26 11.34 23.38
C LEU A 294 -28.76 12.69 22.89
N GLU A 295 -28.31 12.72 21.64
CA GLU A 295 -27.74 13.90 21.01
C GLU A 295 -28.26 14.04 19.56
N ASP A 296 -28.52 15.27 19.16
CA ASP A 296 -28.87 15.64 17.79
C ASP A 296 -27.71 16.47 17.22
N TYR A 297 -26.85 15.82 16.42
CA TYR A 297 -25.68 16.47 15.79
C TYR A 297 -26.08 17.36 14.60
N GLY A 298 -27.35 17.28 14.16
CA GLY A 298 -27.81 18.02 13.02
C GLY A 298 -27.30 17.44 11.68
N LEU A 299 -27.24 18.30 10.69
CA LEU A 299 -26.73 17.96 9.36
C LEU A 299 -25.21 17.89 9.40
N ILE A 300 -24.66 16.79 8.96
CA ILE A 300 -23.20 16.60 8.84
C ILE A 300 -22.72 17.00 7.44
N ALA A 301 -21.41 17.25 7.31
CA ALA A 301 -20.78 17.59 6.05
C ALA A 301 -20.92 16.44 5.03
N GLY A 302 -21.20 16.81 3.79
CA GLY A 302 -21.37 15.88 2.68
C GLY A 302 -22.81 15.43 2.46
N SER A 303 -23.07 14.92 1.26
CA SER A 303 -24.38 14.45 0.80
C SER A 303 -24.59 12.93 0.95
N GLU A 304 -23.55 12.22 1.39
CA GLU A 304 -23.51 10.76 1.41
C GLU A 304 -23.24 10.23 2.81
N ILE A 305 -23.83 9.07 3.14
CA ILE A 305 -23.58 8.41 4.44
C ILE A 305 -22.08 8.06 4.54
N PRO A 306 -21.38 8.53 5.60
CA PRO A 306 -19.94 8.40 5.71
C PRO A 306 -19.50 7.04 6.28
N ILE A 307 -20.30 5.98 6.06
CA ILE A 307 -20.00 4.60 6.46
C ILE A 307 -19.73 3.80 5.20
N ILE A 308 -18.55 3.20 5.13
CA ILE A 308 -18.06 2.49 3.97
C ILE A 308 -18.08 0.98 4.24
N PRO A 309 -18.98 0.20 3.61
CA PRO A 309 -19.05 -1.24 3.80
C PRO A 309 -18.04 -1.97 2.90
N VAL A 310 -17.45 -3.01 3.44
CA VAL A 310 -16.60 -3.98 2.74
C VAL A 310 -17.27 -5.34 2.76
N TYR A 311 -17.39 -5.94 1.60
CA TYR A 311 -17.95 -7.29 1.48
C TYR A 311 -16.88 -8.28 1.01
N GLY A 312 -16.88 -9.47 1.61
CA GLY A 312 -16.15 -10.60 1.09
C GLY A 312 -16.78 -11.09 -0.22
N LYS A 313 -17.57 -12.15 -0.17
CA LYS A 313 -18.48 -12.57 -1.25
C LYS A 313 -19.90 -12.16 -0.91
N ARG A 314 -20.64 -11.65 -1.88
CA ARG A 314 -21.99 -11.10 -1.66
C ARG A 314 -22.94 -11.54 -2.74
N TRP A 315 -24.16 -11.91 -2.34
CA TRP A 315 -25.27 -12.27 -3.24
C TRP A 315 -26.61 -12.05 -2.56
N PHE A 316 -27.71 -12.18 -3.31
CA PHE A 316 -29.06 -12.10 -2.82
C PHE A 316 -29.78 -13.44 -3.03
N ILE A 317 -30.45 -13.92 -1.98
CA ILE A 317 -31.36 -15.07 -2.02
C ILE A 317 -32.63 -14.64 -1.28
N ASP A 318 -33.80 -14.89 -1.88
CA ASP A 318 -35.09 -14.51 -1.33
C ASP A 318 -35.20 -13.02 -0.95
N ASN A 319 -34.54 -12.17 -1.75
CA ASN A 319 -34.41 -10.72 -1.51
C ASN A 319 -33.66 -10.34 -0.22
N ILE A 320 -33.01 -11.29 0.43
CA ILE A 320 -32.14 -11.09 1.60
C ILE A 320 -30.69 -11.05 1.13
N GLU A 321 -29.97 -10.04 1.59
CA GLU A 321 -28.54 -9.93 1.36
C GLU A 321 -27.78 -10.99 2.15
N ARG A 322 -26.93 -11.73 1.44
CA ARG A 322 -26.06 -12.76 2.00
C ARG A 322 -24.61 -12.36 1.76
N CYS A 323 -23.77 -12.57 2.75
CA CYS A 323 -22.33 -12.37 2.63
C CYS A 323 -21.57 -13.49 3.32
N GLN A 324 -20.39 -13.80 2.80
CA GLN A 324 -19.49 -14.78 3.43
C GLN A 324 -18.05 -14.41 3.18
N GLY A 325 -17.21 -14.77 4.14
CA GLY A 325 -15.78 -14.74 4.04
C GLY A 325 -15.18 -15.99 3.40
N HIS A 326 -13.89 -16.11 3.51
CA HIS A 326 -13.11 -17.25 3.03
C HIS A 326 -13.28 -18.50 3.92
N VAL A 327 -13.63 -18.29 5.18
CA VAL A 327 -13.69 -19.32 6.22
C VAL A 327 -14.88 -20.27 6.06
N ARG A 328 -16.06 -19.75 5.71
CA ARG A 328 -17.35 -20.49 5.76
C ARG A 328 -17.31 -21.82 5.03
N LEU A 329 -16.78 -21.85 3.82
CA LEU A 329 -16.72 -23.07 3.01
C LEU A 329 -15.73 -24.13 3.54
N ALA A 330 -14.72 -23.68 4.29
CA ALA A 330 -13.67 -24.55 4.79
C ALA A 330 -13.96 -25.14 6.17
N LYS A 331 -15.01 -24.66 6.89
CA LYS A 331 -15.32 -25.07 8.26
C LYS A 331 -15.45 -26.58 8.41
N ASP A 332 -16.26 -27.23 7.57
CA ASP A 332 -16.55 -28.65 7.71
C ASP A 332 -15.33 -29.50 7.39
N ALA A 333 -14.57 -29.15 6.35
CA ALA A 333 -13.34 -29.85 6.01
C ALA A 333 -12.29 -29.70 7.13
N GLN A 334 -12.19 -28.51 7.74
CA GLN A 334 -11.29 -28.26 8.85
C GLN A 334 -11.70 -29.05 10.12
N ARG A 335 -12.98 -29.08 10.44
CA ARG A 335 -13.51 -29.90 11.56
C ARG A 335 -13.25 -31.38 11.35
N LEU A 336 -13.51 -31.88 10.14
CA LEU A 336 -13.24 -33.27 9.78
C LEU A 336 -11.78 -33.64 9.95
N LYS A 337 -10.86 -32.75 9.49
CA LYS A 337 -9.43 -32.95 9.67
C LYS A 337 -9.01 -33.01 11.13
N ASN A 338 -9.49 -32.09 11.96
CA ASN A 338 -9.20 -32.08 13.40
C ASN A 338 -9.70 -33.37 14.09
N MET A 339 -10.91 -33.87 13.75
CA MET A 339 -11.44 -35.12 14.26
C MET A 339 -10.58 -36.32 13.85
N GLN A 340 -10.13 -36.36 12.60
CA GLN A 340 -9.27 -37.44 12.10
C GLN A 340 -7.92 -37.45 12.81
N LEU A 341 -7.28 -36.28 12.97
CA LEU A 341 -6.00 -36.12 13.67
C LEU A 341 -6.11 -36.51 15.14
N THR A 342 -7.18 -36.07 15.80
CA THR A 342 -7.47 -36.43 17.20
C THR A 342 -7.61 -37.95 17.35
N LYS A 343 -8.39 -38.60 16.48
CA LYS A 343 -8.58 -40.04 16.50
C LYS A 343 -7.30 -40.81 16.20
N LEU A 344 -6.49 -40.33 15.27
CA LEU A 344 -5.18 -40.89 14.97
C LEU A 344 -4.25 -40.78 16.18
N GLY A 345 -4.25 -39.64 16.85
CA GLY A 345 -3.47 -39.39 18.08
C GLY A 345 -3.91 -40.33 19.21
N GLU A 346 -5.23 -40.52 19.40
CA GLU A 346 -5.77 -41.49 20.36
C GLU A 346 -5.31 -42.93 20.05
N ILE A 347 -5.47 -43.38 18.79
CA ILE A 347 -5.04 -44.70 18.36
C ILE A 347 -3.53 -44.89 18.59
N SER A 348 -2.73 -43.88 18.24
CA SER A 348 -1.27 -43.90 18.45
C SER A 348 -0.91 -43.99 19.92
N ALA A 349 -1.60 -43.26 20.78
CA ALA A 349 -1.38 -43.32 22.23
C ALA A 349 -1.72 -44.70 22.84
N TYR A 350 -2.80 -45.35 22.35
CA TYR A 350 -3.23 -46.66 22.82
C TYR A 350 -2.55 -47.82 22.11
N SER A 351 -1.97 -47.68 20.95
CA SER A 351 -1.34 -48.76 20.17
C SER A 351 -0.10 -49.34 20.83
N THR A 352 0.54 -48.62 21.73
CA THR A 352 1.74 -49.03 22.43
C THR A 352 1.48 -49.83 23.70
N VAL A 353 0.25 -49.87 24.19
CA VAL A 353 -0.13 -50.47 25.47
C VAL A 353 -1.12 -51.58 25.25
N GLN A 354 -0.61 -52.83 25.23
CA GLN A 354 -1.45 -54.03 25.37
C GLN A 354 -1.80 -54.18 26.85
N LYS A 355 -3.06 -54.09 27.21
CA LYS A 355 -3.54 -54.26 28.58
C LYS A 355 -3.74 -55.74 28.87
N PRO A 356 -3.07 -56.30 29.88
CA PRO A 356 -3.26 -57.67 30.28
C PRO A 356 -4.65 -57.84 30.91
N ILE A 357 -5.29 -58.96 30.64
CA ILE A 357 -6.57 -59.38 31.24
C ILE A 357 -6.30 -60.36 32.34
N PHE A 358 -6.66 -60.00 33.56
CA PHE A 358 -6.48 -60.81 34.75
C PHE A 358 -7.83 -61.17 35.38
N THR A 359 -7.85 -62.25 36.15
CA THR A 359 -8.94 -62.51 37.09
C THR A 359 -8.77 -61.60 38.32
N PRO A 360 -9.90 -61.26 39.03
CA PRO A 360 -9.81 -60.45 40.25
C PRO A 360 -8.89 -61.04 41.31
N GLU A 361 -8.81 -62.37 41.38
CA GLU A 361 -7.91 -63.07 42.30
C GLU A 361 -6.44 -62.88 42.03
N GLN A 362 -6.08 -62.78 40.74
CA GLN A 362 -4.65 -62.53 40.33
C GLN A 362 -4.16 -61.12 40.70
N VAL A 363 -5.04 -60.15 40.77
CA VAL A 363 -4.69 -58.74 41.02
C VAL A 363 -4.99 -58.32 42.45
N ALA A 364 -5.66 -59.13 43.23
CA ALA A 364 -6.06 -58.80 44.60
C ALA A 364 -4.87 -58.33 45.44
N GLY A 365 -4.92 -57.10 45.98
CA GLY A 365 -3.86 -56.45 46.74
C GLY A 365 -2.80 -55.74 45.91
N HIS A 366 -2.83 -55.85 44.58
CA HIS A 366 -1.88 -55.18 43.67
C HIS A 366 -2.62 -54.21 42.70
N GLU A 367 -3.88 -53.99 42.90
CA GLU A 367 -4.78 -53.21 42.02
C GLU A 367 -4.29 -51.80 41.76
N LEU A 368 -3.81 -51.13 42.81
CA LEU A 368 -3.23 -49.79 42.69
C LEU A 368 -1.98 -49.74 41.82
N ALA A 369 -1.08 -50.70 41.92
CA ALA A 369 0.13 -50.71 41.10
C ALA A 369 -0.20 -50.94 39.62
N TRP A 370 -1.16 -51.80 39.31
CA TRP A 370 -1.62 -52.06 37.93
C TRP A 370 -2.43 -50.88 37.37
N SER A 371 -3.22 -50.17 38.18
CA SER A 371 -4.00 -49.01 37.74
C SER A 371 -3.07 -47.78 37.49
N ASP A 372 -2.01 -47.61 38.29
CA ASP A 372 -1.11 -46.51 38.21
C ASP A 372 0.06 -46.71 37.25
N ASP A 373 0.24 -47.87 36.66
CA ASP A 373 1.40 -48.23 35.82
C ASP A 373 1.54 -47.32 34.59
N ASN A 374 0.45 -46.78 34.05
CA ASN A 374 0.50 -45.80 32.97
C ASN A 374 1.03 -44.40 33.39
N VAL A 375 0.94 -44.06 34.68
CA VAL A 375 1.34 -42.81 35.25
C VAL A 375 2.68 -42.91 35.97
N LYS A 376 2.83 -43.99 36.76
CA LYS A 376 4.03 -44.30 37.52
C LYS A 376 4.71 -45.52 36.90
N ARG A 377 5.91 -45.33 36.34
CA ARG A 377 6.68 -46.46 35.78
C ARG A 377 7.23 -47.29 36.92
N TYR A 378 6.54 -48.40 37.27
CA TYR A 378 7.03 -49.34 38.24
C TYR A 378 8.13 -50.22 37.63
N PRO A 379 9.19 -50.55 38.36
CA PRO A 379 10.28 -51.41 37.86
C PRO A 379 9.84 -52.86 37.70
N TYR A 380 8.81 -53.30 38.41
CA TYR A 380 8.14 -54.62 38.30
C TYR A 380 6.71 -54.54 38.80
N LEU A 381 5.87 -55.39 38.27
CA LEU A 381 4.45 -55.58 38.68
C LEU A 381 4.31 -56.99 39.25
N LEU A 382 3.53 -57.13 40.32
CA LEU A 382 3.24 -58.39 40.99
C LEU A 382 1.87 -58.92 40.62
N ILE A 383 1.76 -60.26 40.54
CA ILE A 383 0.50 -60.97 40.37
C ILE A 383 0.47 -62.15 41.37
N ASN A 384 -0.70 -62.52 41.82
CA ASN A 384 -0.88 -63.63 42.68
C ASN A 384 -0.99 -64.96 41.88
N PRO A 385 -0.47 -66.09 42.36
CA PRO A 385 -0.69 -67.39 41.71
C PRO A 385 -2.20 -67.77 41.75
N VAL A 386 -2.67 -68.48 40.74
CA VAL A 386 -4.02 -69.03 40.71
C VAL A 386 -4.03 -70.44 41.29
N THR A 387 -4.96 -70.72 42.21
CA THR A 387 -5.18 -72.03 42.84
C THR A 387 -5.98 -72.90 41.90
N ASN A 388 -5.46 -74.08 41.50
CA ASN A 388 -6.16 -75.03 40.71
C ASN A 388 -7.13 -75.81 41.56
N ALA A 389 -8.10 -76.51 40.92
CA ALA A 389 -9.11 -77.34 41.59
C ALA A 389 -8.50 -78.47 42.47
N ASP A 390 -7.27 -78.80 42.22
CA ASP A 390 -6.48 -79.79 42.96
C ASP A 390 -5.71 -79.26 44.17
N GLY A 391 -5.84 -77.88 44.44
CA GLY A 391 -5.17 -77.18 45.56
C GLY A 391 -3.70 -76.91 45.33
N GLY A 392 -3.16 -77.01 44.11
CA GLY A 392 -1.86 -76.62 43.72
C GLY A 392 -1.85 -75.18 43.26
N GLU A 393 -0.88 -74.31 43.73
CA GLU A 393 -0.65 -72.96 43.28
C GLU A 393 0.19 -73.04 41.98
N GLN A 394 -0.33 -72.42 40.91
CA GLN A 394 0.40 -72.29 39.66
C GLN A 394 0.58 -70.82 39.31
N PRO A 395 1.80 -70.36 39.01
CA PRO A 395 2.04 -69.03 38.51
C PRO A 395 1.47 -69.01 37.07
N MET A 396 0.29 -68.46 36.89
CA MET A 396 -0.27 -68.12 35.58
C MET A 396 -0.09 -66.71 35.29
N GLY A 397 0.42 -66.37 34.09
CA GLY A 397 0.51 -64.99 33.59
C GLY A 397 -0.88 -64.43 33.23
N ALA A 398 -0.94 -63.33 32.55
CA ALA A 398 -2.17 -62.75 32.04
C ALA A 398 -2.97 -63.77 31.21
N LEU A 399 -4.28 -63.85 31.38
CA LEU A 399 -5.17 -64.73 30.63
C LEU A 399 -5.18 -64.40 29.13
N ASP A 400 -5.19 -63.14 28.83
CA ASP A 400 -5.15 -62.62 27.46
C ASP A 400 -4.66 -61.15 27.51
N TYR A 401 -4.41 -60.59 26.35
CA TYR A 401 -4.09 -59.17 26.21
C TYR A 401 -5.11 -58.50 25.33
N THR A 402 -5.49 -57.28 25.66
CA THR A 402 -6.32 -56.47 24.76
C THR A 402 -5.55 -56.25 23.46
N ARG A 403 -6.23 -56.48 22.33
CA ARG A 403 -5.61 -56.19 21.03
C ARG A 403 -5.34 -54.69 20.93
N ALA A 404 -4.10 -54.40 20.62
CA ALA A 404 -3.74 -53.00 20.30
C ALA A 404 -4.57 -52.53 19.11
N PRO A 405 -5.15 -51.31 19.17
CA PRO A 405 -5.87 -50.77 18.03
C PRO A 405 -4.90 -50.58 16.85
N GLU A 406 -5.20 -51.25 15.75
CA GLU A 406 -4.45 -51.04 14.51
C GLU A 406 -4.94 -49.77 13.80
N ILE A 407 -4.05 -49.02 13.19
CA ILE A 407 -4.42 -47.88 12.36
C ILE A 407 -5.04 -48.39 11.06
N PRO A 408 -6.35 -48.18 10.80
CA PRO A 408 -6.95 -48.62 9.55
C PRO A 408 -6.27 -47.93 8.35
N PRO A 409 -5.85 -48.69 7.32
CA PRO A 409 -5.25 -48.07 6.11
C PRO A 409 -6.17 -47.04 5.43
N ALA A 410 -7.48 -47.29 5.53
CA ALA A 410 -8.50 -46.34 5.03
C ALA A 410 -8.46 -44.98 5.70
N MET A 411 -7.92 -44.87 6.92
CA MET A 411 -7.83 -43.62 7.65
C MET A 411 -6.73 -42.69 7.07
N ALA A 412 -5.62 -43.29 6.62
CA ALA A 412 -4.57 -42.54 5.93
C ALA A 412 -5.06 -42.00 4.57
N ALA A 413 -5.80 -42.84 3.82
CA ALA A 413 -6.42 -42.42 2.58
C ALA A 413 -7.43 -41.27 2.79
N LEU A 414 -8.25 -41.35 3.83
CA LEU A 414 -9.24 -40.33 4.16
C LEU A 414 -8.57 -39.00 4.57
N LEU A 415 -7.47 -39.04 5.32
CA LEU A 415 -6.68 -37.87 5.64
C LEU A 415 -6.12 -37.18 4.38
N GLN A 416 -5.63 -37.99 3.44
CA GLN A 416 -5.10 -37.46 2.19
C GLN A 416 -6.21 -36.81 1.35
N ILE A 417 -7.39 -37.43 1.25
CA ILE A 417 -8.56 -36.85 0.56
C ILE A 417 -8.97 -35.55 1.24
N THR A 418 -9.11 -35.53 2.55
CA THR A 418 -9.49 -34.31 3.28
C THR A 418 -8.45 -33.20 3.11
N GLU A 419 -7.16 -33.55 3.04
CA GLU A 419 -6.09 -32.55 2.78
C GLU A 419 -6.21 -31.97 1.37
N THR A 420 -6.49 -32.80 0.38
CA THR A 420 -6.70 -32.35 -1.01
C THR A 420 -7.95 -31.47 -1.11
N ASP A 421 -9.07 -31.90 -0.53
CA ASP A 421 -10.30 -31.10 -0.50
C ASP A 421 -10.08 -29.73 0.16
N MET A 422 -9.35 -29.71 1.29
CA MET A 422 -9.00 -28.44 1.93
C MET A 422 -8.14 -27.55 1.05
N GLN A 423 -7.17 -28.13 0.35
CA GLN A 423 -6.30 -27.36 -0.56
C GLN A 423 -7.09 -26.78 -1.74
N GLU A 424 -8.06 -27.54 -2.26
CA GLU A 424 -8.95 -27.06 -3.32
C GLU A 424 -9.88 -25.94 -2.84
N ILE A 425 -10.52 -26.11 -1.67
CA ILE A 425 -11.43 -25.11 -1.09
C ILE A 425 -10.68 -23.81 -0.75
N LEU A 426 -9.50 -23.93 -0.14
CA LEU A 426 -8.68 -22.78 0.28
C LEU A 426 -7.83 -22.18 -0.86
N GLY A 427 -7.83 -22.80 -2.04
CA GLY A 427 -7.02 -22.37 -3.17
C GLY A 427 -5.51 -22.55 -2.99
N ASN A 428 -5.10 -23.39 -2.05
CA ASN A 428 -3.70 -23.67 -1.74
C ASN A 428 -3.20 -24.89 -2.52
N GLN A 429 -3.27 -24.88 -3.86
CA GLN A 429 -2.62 -25.94 -4.62
C GLN A 429 -1.12 -25.90 -4.37
N GLN A 430 -0.54 -27.04 -3.98
CA GLN A 430 0.87 -27.11 -3.57
C GLN A 430 1.77 -26.63 -4.69
N GLN A 431 2.49 -25.55 -4.44
CA GLN A 431 3.57 -25.03 -5.32
C GLN A 431 4.65 -26.10 -5.58
N ALA A 432 4.80 -27.10 -4.68
CA ALA A 432 5.80 -28.15 -4.79
C ALA A 432 5.57 -29.14 -5.95
N GLU A 433 4.32 -29.41 -6.33
CA GLU A 433 4.02 -30.32 -7.47
C GLU A 433 4.12 -29.60 -8.82
N ILE A 434 4.06 -28.27 -8.85
CA ILE A 434 4.01 -27.47 -10.06
C ILE A 434 5.39 -26.91 -10.42
N MET A 435 6.28 -26.71 -9.44
CA MET A 435 7.66 -26.31 -9.70
C MET A 435 8.53 -27.50 -10.17
N GLN A 436 8.37 -27.90 -11.42
CA GLN A 436 9.39 -28.73 -12.05
C GLN A 436 10.65 -27.90 -12.29
N PRO A 437 11.86 -28.47 -12.10
CA PRO A 437 13.13 -27.72 -12.14
C PRO A 437 13.46 -27.01 -13.44
N ASN A 438 12.62 -27.08 -14.48
CA ASN A 438 12.85 -26.49 -15.80
C ASN A 438 11.69 -25.64 -16.32
N MET A 439 10.86 -25.07 -15.43
CA MET A 439 9.77 -24.20 -15.89
C MET A 439 10.29 -22.82 -16.28
N SER A 440 9.82 -22.31 -17.41
CA SER A 440 10.11 -20.94 -17.83
C SER A 440 9.47 -19.92 -16.87
N GLY A 441 10.12 -18.77 -16.65
CA GLY A 441 9.58 -17.71 -15.80
C GLY A 441 8.14 -17.32 -16.13
N LYS A 442 7.76 -17.38 -17.41
CA LYS A 442 6.40 -17.12 -17.91
C LYS A 442 5.37 -18.18 -17.45
N ALA A 443 5.80 -19.43 -17.26
CA ALA A 443 4.93 -20.48 -16.75
C ALA A 443 4.69 -20.32 -15.25
N VAL A 444 5.71 -19.87 -14.49
CA VAL A 444 5.58 -19.54 -13.07
C VAL A 444 4.62 -18.35 -12.89
N GLU A 445 4.75 -17.31 -13.71
CA GLU A 445 3.85 -16.14 -13.73
C GLU A 445 2.39 -16.53 -14.00
N LEU A 446 2.14 -17.41 -14.99
CA LEU A 446 0.79 -17.91 -15.29
C LEU A 446 0.17 -18.71 -14.14
N ILE A 447 0.98 -19.41 -13.38
CA ILE A 447 0.52 -20.19 -12.22
C ILE A 447 0.20 -19.24 -11.07
N GLN A 448 1.04 -18.24 -10.82
CA GLN A 448 0.77 -17.19 -9.84
C GLN A 448 -0.53 -16.45 -10.18
N ASN A 449 -0.69 -16.01 -11.43
CA ASN A 449 -1.93 -15.38 -11.89
C ASN A 449 -3.17 -16.26 -11.69
N LYS A 450 -3.04 -17.59 -11.83
CA LYS A 450 -4.17 -18.52 -11.58
C LYS A 450 -4.52 -18.65 -10.09
N GLN A 451 -3.54 -18.58 -9.20
CA GLN A 451 -3.77 -18.58 -7.75
C GLN A 451 -4.41 -17.26 -7.28
N ASP A 452 -3.97 -16.14 -7.85
CA ASP A 452 -4.48 -14.81 -7.54
C ASP A 452 -5.95 -14.65 -7.95
N MET A 453 -6.44 -15.43 -8.92
CA MET A 453 -7.86 -15.40 -9.33
C MET A 453 -8.84 -15.79 -8.23
N GLN A 454 -8.46 -16.60 -7.25
CA GLN A 454 -9.36 -16.99 -6.15
C GLN A 454 -9.43 -15.93 -5.06
N THR A 455 -8.35 -15.19 -4.85
CA THR A 455 -8.25 -14.09 -3.89
C THR A 455 -8.72 -12.76 -4.48
N PHE A 456 -8.67 -12.64 -5.81
CA PHE A 456 -9.02 -11.45 -6.56
C PHE A 456 -10.41 -10.87 -6.22
N ILE A 457 -11.39 -11.74 -5.90
CA ILE A 457 -12.74 -11.28 -5.57
C ILE A 457 -12.76 -10.38 -4.34
N TYR A 458 -11.93 -10.68 -3.33
CA TYR A 458 -11.83 -9.89 -2.10
C TYR A 458 -11.17 -8.53 -2.38
N LEU A 459 -10.06 -8.53 -3.14
CA LEU A 459 -9.36 -7.32 -3.56
C LEU A 459 -10.24 -6.43 -4.46
N SER A 460 -10.94 -7.03 -5.43
CA SER A 460 -11.88 -6.30 -6.29
C SER A 460 -13.03 -5.67 -5.50
N ASN A 461 -13.58 -6.38 -4.52
CA ASN A 461 -14.67 -5.85 -3.69
C ASN A 461 -14.15 -4.76 -2.74
N PHE A 462 -12.95 -4.89 -2.24
CA PHE A 462 -12.30 -3.86 -1.44
C PHE A 462 -12.01 -2.60 -2.28
N GLY A 463 -11.54 -2.74 -3.52
CA GLY A 463 -11.37 -1.62 -4.45
C GLY A 463 -12.66 -0.84 -4.67
N LYS A 464 -13.82 -1.50 -4.74
CA LYS A 464 -15.12 -0.82 -4.80
C LYS A 464 -15.44 -0.02 -3.54
N ALA A 465 -15.05 -0.54 -2.36
CA ALA A 465 -15.23 0.16 -1.10
C ALA A 465 -14.30 1.38 -1.01
N VAL A 466 -13.04 1.26 -1.43
CA VAL A 466 -12.09 2.39 -1.49
C VAL A 466 -12.56 3.46 -2.49
N LYS A 467 -13.10 3.04 -3.66
CA LYS A 467 -13.74 3.98 -4.58
C LYS A 467 -14.86 4.76 -3.91
N ARG A 468 -15.72 4.05 -3.18
CA ARG A 468 -16.82 4.68 -2.44
C ARG A 468 -16.31 5.64 -1.39
N CYS A 469 -15.22 5.28 -0.71
CA CYS A 469 -14.53 6.15 0.25
C CYS A 469 -14.11 7.47 -0.39
N GLY A 470 -13.44 7.43 -1.54
CA GLY A 470 -13.07 8.64 -2.29
C GLY A 470 -14.27 9.50 -2.70
N GLU A 471 -15.39 8.87 -3.12
CA GLU A 471 -16.63 9.62 -3.43
C GLU A 471 -17.20 10.33 -2.19
N VAL A 472 -17.21 9.67 -1.05
CA VAL A 472 -17.71 10.25 0.22
C VAL A 472 -16.76 11.34 0.70
N TRP A 473 -15.46 11.08 0.69
CA TRP A 473 -14.43 12.06 1.05
C TRP A 473 -14.57 13.34 0.21
N LEU A 474 -14.67 13.20 -1.11
CA LEU A 474 -14.86 14.36 -2.00
C LEU A 474 -16.12 15.15 -1.68
N SER A 475 -17.23 14.45 -1.31
CA SER A 475 -18.48 15.14 -0.93
C SER A 475 -18.35 15.92 0.37
N MET A 476 -17.52 15.41 1.31
CA MET A 476 -17.22 16.09 2.58
C MET A 476 -16.21 17.23 2.37
N ALA A 477 -15.15 16.99 1.60
CA ALA A 477 -14.09 17.97 1.33
C ALA A 477 -14.63 19.25 0.68
N ARG A 478 -15.64 19.14 -0.17
CA ARG A 478 -16.34 20.30 -0.78
C ARG A 478 -17.04 21.22 0.21
N GLU A 479 -17.27 20.77 1.42
CA GLU A 479 -17.94 21.56 2.46
C GLU A 479 -16.99 21.94 3.59
N ILE A 480 -15.94 21.13 3.82
CA ILE A 480 -14.98 21.34 4.91
C ILE A 480 -13.77 22.16 4.44
N TYR A 481 -13.31 21.96 3.21
CA TYR A 481 -12.08 22.58 2.68
C TYR A 481 -12.35 23.80 1.79
N VAL A 482 -13.28 24.65 2.22
CA VAL A 482 -13.77 25.82 1.44
C VAL A 482 -13.12 27.13 1.89
N GLU A 483 -12.44 27.17 3.04
CA GLU A 483 -11.87 28.39 3.60
C GLU A 483 -10.82 29.02 2.66
N PRO A 484 -10.97 30.31 2.32
CA PRO A 484 -10.01 30.99 1.43
C PRO A 484 -8.61 31.05 2.04
N SER A 485 -7.59 30.76 1.22
CA SER A 485 -6.17 30.79 1.59
C SER A 485 -5.76 29.85 2.74
N ARG A 486 -6.54 28.80 2.99
CA ARG A 486 -6.19 27.75 3.95
C ARG A 486 -4.97 26.98 3.47
N LYS A 487 -3.98 26.83 4.34
CA LYS A 487 -2.76 26.07 4.05
C LYS A 487 -2.90 24.67 4.63
N MET A 488 -2.85 23.67 3.79
CA MET A 488 -2.93 22.28 4.19
C MET A 488 -1.69 21.49 3.76
N LYS A 489 -1.35 20.47 4.54
CA LYS A 489 -0.36 19.47 4.16
C LYS A 489 -0.95 18.60 3.05
N ALA A 490 -0.22 18.42 1.99
CA ALA A 490 -0.53 17.52 0.89
C ALA A 490 0.64 16.56 0.67
N ILE A 491 0.40 15.34 0.21
CA ILE A 491 1.43 14.33 0.00
C ILE A 491 1.47 13.95 -1.46
N GLN A 492 2.59 14.24 -2.09
CA GLN A 492 2.82 13.90 -3.49
C GLN A 492 2.87 12.39 -3.71
N THR A 493 2.71 11.95 -4.94
CA THR A 493 2.85 10.53 -5.34
C THR A 493 4.24 9.97 -4.99
N THR A 494 5.24 10.84 -4.85
CA THR A 494 6.59 10.49 -4.40
C THR A 494 6.69 10.21 -2.90
N GLY A 495 5.66 10.57 -2.12
CA GLY A 495 5.65 10.48 -0.66
C GLY A 495 6.23 11.71 0.05
N GLU A 496 6.64 12.74 -0.68
CA GLU A 496 7.16 13.98 -0.11
C GLU A 496 6.01 14.88 0.35
N PRO A 497 6.08 15.49 1.55
CA PRO A 497 5.07 16.42 2.01
C PRO A 497 5.24 17.78 1.30
N ARG A 498 4.12 18.35 0.87
CA ARG A 498 4.01 19.67 0.27
C ARG A 498 2.95 20.47 1.01
N THR A 499 3.11 21.78 1.11
CA THR A 499 2.04 22.66 1.60
C THR A 499 1.28 23.23 0.42
N VAL A 500 -0.02 23.03 0.39
CA VAL A 500 -0.91 23.57 -0.64
C VAL A 500 -1.81 24.63 -0.02
N GLU A 501 -1.99 25.73 -0.74
CA GLU A 501 -2.91 26.79 -0.38
C GLU A 501 -4.22 26.58 -1.16
N LEU A 502 -5.35 26.46 -0.44
CA LEU A 502 -6.67 26.23 -1.01
C LEU A 502 -7.41 27.54 -1.26
N ALA A 503 -8.28 27.55 -2.26
CA ALA A 503 -9.14 28.68 -2.63
C ALA A 503 -8.37 30.01 -2.67
N ARG A 504 -7.16 30.01 -3.25
CA ARG A 504 -6.32 31.20 -3.35
C ARG A 504 -6.88 32.16 -4.39
N PRO A 505 -7.23 33.42 -4.03
CA PRO A 505 -7.66 34.41 -5.01
C PRO A 505 -6.48 34.86 -5.88
N MET A 506 -6.51 34.60 -7.17
CA MET A 506 -5.56 35.04 -8.15
C MET A 506 -6.19 35.99 -9.16
N VAL A 507 -5.50 37.05 -9.52
CA VAL A 507 -5.94 37.93 -10.62
C VAL A 507 -5.41 37.33 -11.92
N ASN A 508 -6.31 36.90 -12.78
CA ASN A 508 -5.96 36.44 -14.12
C ASN A 508 -5.36 37.62 -14.90
N LYS A 509 -4.12 37.48 -15.33
CA LYS A 509 -3.35 38.55 -16.03
C LYS A 509 -3.92 38.92 -17.42
N GLU A 510 -4.71 38.00 -18.01
CA GLU A 510 -5.28 38.20 -19.34
C GLU A 510 -6.68 38.81 -19.28
N THR A 511 -7.51 38.42 -18.32
CA THR A 511 -8.89 38.87 -18.21
C THR A 511 -9.12 39.93 -17.13
N GLY A 512 -8.17 40.08 -16.17
CA GLY A 512 -8.32 40.99 -15.03
C GLY A 512 -9.38 40.52 -13.99
N ALA A 513 -9.98 39.36 -14.21
CA ALA A 513 -10.95 38.77 -13.28
C ALA A 513 -10.23 38.10 -12.10
N ILE A 514 -10.85 38.13 -10.94
CA ILE A 514 -10.38 37.37 -9.77
C ILE A 514 -10.88 35.93 -9.94
N GLU A 515 -9.97 35.04 -10.21
CA GLU A 515 -10.21 33.58 -10.25
C GLU A 515 -9.67 32.96 -8.97
N THR A 516 -10.34 31.94 -8.46
CA THR A 516 -9.84 31.15 -7.30
C THR A 516 -9.05 29.96 -7.81
N GLU A 517 -7.79 29.86 -7.41
CA GLU A 517 -6.94 28.70 -7.68
C GLU A 517 -7.15 27.65 -6.58
N ASN A 518 -7.18 26.37 -6.94
CA ASN A 518 -7.39 25.24 -6.02
C ASN A 518 -8.74 25.29 -5.25
N ASP A 519 -9.82 25.66 -5.92
CA ASP A 519 -11.16 25.63 -5.34
C ASP A 519 -11.78 24.24 -5.46
N ILE A 520 -11.89 23.56 -4.31
CA ILE A 520 -12.47 22.21 -4.23
C ILE A 520 -14.00 22.23 -4.30
N ALA A 521 -14.64 23.33 -3.93
CA ALA A 521 -16.11 23.44 -3.92
C ALA A 521 -16.71 23.26 -5.32
N GLU A 522 -16.05 23.77 -6.35
CA GLU A 522 -16.48 23.64 -7.76
C GLU A 522 -16.00 22.35 -8.43
N ALA A 523 -15.14 21.56 -7.76
CA ALA A 523 -14.53 20.36 -8.30
C ALA A 523 -15.56 19.30 -8.70
N LYS A 524 -15.62 18.94 -9.99
CA LYS A 524 -16.45 17.85 -10.52
C LYS A 524 -15.55 16.72 -10.96
N PHE A 525 -15.23 15.83 -10.03
CA PHE A 525 -14.40 14.68 -10.28
C PHE A 525 -15.17 13.36 -10.23
N ASP A 526 -14.73 12.40 -11.00
CA ASP A 526 -15.01 10.99 -10.82
C ASP A 526 -13.84 10.36 -10.05
N VAL A 527 -14.14 9.33 -9.27
CA VAL A 527 -13.15 8.60 -8.50
C VAL A 527 -12.78 7.33 -9.27
N ALA A 528 -11.53 7.19 -9.60
CA ALA A 528 -10.94 5.94 -10.07
C ALA A 528 -10.14 5.29 -8.94
N VAL A 529 -9.92 4.01 -9.07
CA VAL A 529 -9.12 3.24 -8.12
C VAL A 529 -8.10 2.46 -8.89
N ASP A 530 -6.84 2.66 -8.58
CA ASP A 530 -5.73 1.89 -9.12
C ASP A 530 -5.29 0.82 -8.11
N VAL A 531 -5.20 -0.42 -8.58
CA VAL A 531 -4.69 -1.55 -7.81
C VAL A 531 -3.24 -1.75 -8.24
N GLY A 532 -2.34 -1.20 -7.48
CA GLY A 532 -0.92 -1.25 -7.79
C GLY A 532 -0.09 -1.89 -6.69
N PRO A 533 1.10 -2.39 -6.99
CA PRO A 533 2.05 -2.78 -5.97
C PRO A 533 2.37 -1.57 -5.09
N SER A 534 2.73 -1.80 -3.82
CA SER A 534 3.12 -0.75 -2.88
C SER A 534 4.16 0.19 -3.50
N THR A 535 4.23 1.45 -3.06
CA THR A 535 5.14 2.45 -3.62
C THR A 535 6.58 1.94 -3.74
N ALA A 536 7.08 1.21 -2.74
CA ALA A 536 8.38 0.56 -2.77
C ALA A 536 8.49 -0.53 -3.85
N SER A 537 7.47 -1.39 -3.98
CA SER A 537 7.42 -2.44 -5.02
C SER A 537 7.25 -1.84 -6.42
N ARG A 538 6.47 -0.75 -6.55
CA ARG A 538 6.30 0.00 -7.81
C ARG A 538 7.63 0.61 -8.25
N ARG A 539 8.36 1.28 -7.36
CA ARG A 539 9.68 1.84 -7.64
C ARG A 539 10.68 0.75 -8.02
N ALA A 540 10.71 -0.36 -7.30
CA ALA A 540 11.57 -1.51 -7.64
C ALA A 540 11.22 -2.13 -9.01
N SER A 541 9.96 -2.17 -9.41
CA SER A 541 9.54 -2.65 -10.74
C SER A 541 9.91 -1.66 -11.84
N VAL A 542 9.76 -0.35 -11.60
CA VAL A 542 10.19 0.73 -12.50
C VAL A 542 11.71 0.67 -12.70
N VAL A 543 12.49 0.55 -11.63
CA VAL A 543 13.95 0.41 -11.71
C VAL A 543 14.34 -0.83 -12.52
N ARG A 544 13.65 -1.97 -12.32
CA ARG A 544 13.89 -3.19 -13.13
C ARG A 544 13.56 -2.98 -14.62
N ALA A 545 12.43 -2.35 -14.92
CA ALA A 545 12.03 -2.04 -16.29
C ALA A 545 13.04 -1.10 -16.97
N ILE A 546 13.43 -0.01 -16.28
CA ILE A 546 14.44 0.93 -16.78
C ILE A 546 15.78 0.23 -17.00
N THR A 547 16.22 -0.62 -16.05
CA THR A 547 17.46 -1.38 -16.17
C THR A 547 17.40 -2.34 -17.37
N GLY A 548 16.24 -2.96 -17.62
CA GLY A 548 16.01 -3.77 -18.83
C GLY A 548 16.08 -2.94 -20.12
N MET A 549 15.53 -1.73 -20.13
CA MET A 549 15.62 -0.81 -21.29
C MET A 549 17.06 -0.33 -21.51
N MET A 550 17.82 -0.06 -20.44
CA MET A 550 19.24 0.33 -20.54
C MET A 550 20.11 -0.74 -21.20
N GLN A 551 19.78 -2.05 -21.07
CA GLN A 551 20.50 -3.14 -21.71
C GLN A 551 20.27 -3.22 -23.22
N ILE A 552 19.16 -2.67 -23.71
CA ILE A 552 18.76 -2.74 -25.11
C ILE A 552 19.15 -1.47 -25.89
N THR A 553 19.20 -0.34 -25.18
CA THR A 553 19.45 0.99 -25.77
C THR A 553 20.94 1.23 -25.96
N GLN A 554 21.36 1.61 -27.16
CA GLN A 554 22.76 1.94 -27.48
C GLN A 554 23.04 3.45 -27.57
N ASP A 555 22.01 4.27 -27.46
CA ASP A 555 22.12 5.72 -27.54
C ASP A 555 22.61 6.32 -26.20
N PRO A 556 23.72 7.09 -26.19
CA PRO A 556 24.32 7.61 -24.96
C PRO A 556 23.45 8.67 -24.25
N GLU A 557 22.59 9.41 -24.96
CA GLU A 557 21.69 10.40 -24.35
C GLU A 557 20.53 9.72 -23.63
N THR A 558 19.89 8.76 -24.30
CA THR A 558 18.81 7.96 -23.68
C THR A 558 19.30 7.12 -22.51
N LEU A 559 20.52 6.60 -22.53
CA LEU A 559 21.16 5.91 -21.41
C LEU A 559 21.37 6.82 -20.20
N GLN A 560 21.75 8.08 -20.42
CA GLN A 560 21.90 9.05 -19.31
C GLN A 560 20.54 9.42 -18.69
N ILE A 561 19.50 9.58 -19.51
CA ILE A 561 18.14 9.88 -19.05
C ILE A 561 17.58 8.69 -18.24
N LEU A 562 17.66 7.49 -18.80
CA LEU A 562 17.20 6.26 -18.15
C LEU A 562 17.98 6.00 -16.85
N GLY A 563 19.30 6.22 -16.85
CA GLY A 563 20.14 6.08 -15.65
C GLY A 563 19.74 7.07 -14.56
N ALA A 564 19.51 8.34 -14.92
CA ALA A 564 19.05 9.36 -13.98
C ALA A 564 17.66 9.03 -13.42
N GLN A 565 16.76 8.53 -14.26
CA GLN A 565 15.41 8.14 -13.85
C GLN A 565 15.41 6.88 -12.98
N ALA A 566 16.31 5.92 -13.23
CA ALA A 566 16.51 4.78 -12.35
C ALA A 566 17.01 5.20 -10.97
N MET A 567 17.98 6.12 -10.90
CA MET A 567 18.52 6.64 -9.63
C MET A 567 17.49 7.43 -8.82
N MET A 568 16.57 8.16 -9.47
CA MET A 568 15.46 8.84 -8.80
C MET A 568 14.48 7.88 -8.15
N ASN A 569 14.31 6.66 -8.71
CA ASN A 569 13.40 5.64 -8.18
C ASN A 569 14.06 4.63 -7.24
N MET A 570 15.36 4.75 -6.95
CA MET A 570 16.05 3.89 -5.97
C MET A 570 15.78 4.40 -4.55
N GLU A 571 15.44 3.47 -3.64
CA GLU A 571 15.26 3.76 -2.22
C GLU A 571 16.48 3.30 -1.42
N GLY A 572 16.96 4.17 -0.50
CA GLY A 572 18.05 3.86 0.41
C GLY A 572 18.41 5.06 1.29
N GLU A 573 18.88 4.80 2.50
CA GLU A 573 19.37 5.85 3.39
C GLU A 573 20.56 6.59 2.73
N GLY A 574 20.47 7.93 2.64
CA GLY A 574 21.51 8.78 2.07
C GLY A 574 21.44 9.00 0.55
N LEU A 575 20.43 8.44 -0.14
CA LEU A 575 20.24 8.68 -1.57
C LEU A 575 19.47 9.96 -1.91
N SER A 576 18.88 10.64 -0.94
CA SER A 576 18.07 11.85 -1.15
C SER A 576 18.83 12.99 -1.86
N GLU A 577 20.09 13.20 -1.49
CA GLU A 577 20.93 14.21 -2.15
C GLU A 577 21.26 13.84 -3.60
N MET A 578 21.49 12.54 -3.85
CA MET A 578 21.72 12.03 -5.21
C MET A 578 20.45 12.13 -6.06
N GLN A 579 19.28 11.81 -5.50
CA GLN A 579 18.00 11.96 -6.19
C GLN A 579 17.75 13.42 -6.59
N GLN A 580 17.98 14.39 -5.70
CA GLN A 580 17.88 15.81 -6.01
C GLN A 580 18.87 16.25 -7.08
N TYR A 581 20.10 15.73 -7.05
CA TYR A 581 21.09 16.02 -8.09
C TYR A 581 20.64 15.51 -9.47
N PHE A 582 20.15 14.27 -9.54
CA PHE A 582 19.66 13.70 -10.80
C PHE A 582 18.36 14.36 -11.27
N ARG A 583 17.48 14.78 -10.34
CA ARG A 583 16.30 15.59 -10.67
C ARG A 583 16.68 16.92 -11.32
N LYS A 584 17.60 17.66 -10.72
CA LYS A 584 18.14 18.91 -11.31
C LYS A 584 18.78 18.68 -12.69
N LYS A 585 19.43 17.54 -12.88
CA LYS A 585 20.01 17.20 -14.18
C LYS A 585 18.94 16.91 -15.24
N LEU A 586 17.88 16.20 -14.89
CA LEU A 586 16.75 15.91 -15.80
C LEU A 586 15.93 17.18 -16.12
N LEU A 587 15.79 18.10 -15.17
CA LEU A 587 15.21 19.43 -15.38
C LEU A 587 16.01 20.25 -16.39
N LYS A 588 17.35 20.26 -16.27
CA LYS A 588 18.22 20.95 -17.26
C LYS A 588 18.18 20.32 -18.65
N LEU A 589 17.86 19.03 -18.75
CA LEU A 589 17.66 18.33 -20.03
C LEU A 589 16.23 18.50 -20.61
N GLY A 590 15.32 19.16 -19.85
CA GLY A 590 13.93 19.38 -20.30
C GLY A 590 13.05 18.13 -20.35
N VAL A 591 13.43 17.08 -19.62
CA VAL A 591 12.70 15.81 -19.58
C VAL A 591 11.59 15.81 -18.53
N ILE A 592 11.74 16.62 -17.48
CA ILE A 592 10.79 16.76 -16.37
C ILE A 592 10.35 18.22 -16.29
N GLU A 593 9.07 18.44 -16.02
CA GLU A 593 8.57 19.80 -15.76
C GLU A 593 9.01 20.29 -14.37
N PRO A 594 9.49 21.54 -14.26
CA PRO A 594 9.93 22.10 -13.00
C PRO A 594 8.72 22.42 -12.09
N ASN A 595 8.87 22.19 -10.79
CA ASN A 595 7.95 22.73 -9.78
C ASN A 595 8.07 24.26 -9.74
N GLU A 596 7.06 24.97 -9.18
CA GLU A 596 7.06 26.45 -9.12
C GLU A 596 8.32 27.04 -8.46
N GLU A 597 8.81 26.41 -7.39
CA GLU A 597 10.05 26.81 -6.71
C GLU A 597 11.28 26.56 -7.58
N GLU A 598 11.32 25.41 -8.29
CA GLU A 598 12.39 25.06 -9.21
C GLU A 598 12.36 25.95 -10.47
N ALA A 599 11.16 26.31 -10.95
CA ALA A 599 10.98 27.24 -12.06
C ALA A 599 11.45 28.64 -11.68
N ALA A 600 11.15 29.13 -10.48
CA ALA A 600 11.63 30.40 -9.96
C ALA A 600 13.16 30.39 -9.81
N ALA A 601 13.74 29.33 -9.25
CA ALA A 601 15.19 29.16 -9.12
C ALA A 601 15.89 29.07 -10.50
N MET A 602 15.29 28.38 -11.47
CA MET A 602 15.81 28.34 -12.84
C MET A 602 15.69 29.68 -13.54
N ALA A 603 14.63 30.46 -13.31
CA ALA A 603 14.47 31.80 -13.86
C ALA A 603 15.53 32.76 -13.26
N GLU A 604 15.82 32.62 -11.97
CA GLU A 604 16.87 33.37 -11.28
C GLU A 604 18.27 32.95 -11.78
N GLU A 605 18.54 31.65 -11.98
CA GLU A 605 19.81 31.17 -12.54
C GLU A 605 20.01 31.63 -14.01
N LEU A 606 18.93 31.65 -14.81
CA LEU A 606 18.92 32.18 -16.17
C LEU A 606 19.14 33.69 -16.19
N ALA A 607 18.53 34.44 -15.28
CA ALA A 607 18.75 35.88 -15.14
C ALA A 607 20.19 36.18 -14.71
N ALA A 608 20.73 35.42 -13.75
CA ALA A 608 22.12 35.52 -13.33
C ALA A 608 23.12 35.14 -14.43
N MET A 609 22.78 34.16 -15.28
CA MET A 609 23.60 33.85 -16.48
C MET A 609 23.53 34.91 -17.55
N GLN A 610 22.41 35.66 -17.67
CA GLN A 610 22.30 36.83 -18.59
C GLN A 610 23.02 38.09 -18.09
N GLU A 611 23.18 38.20 -16.76
CA GLU A 611 23.96 39.29 -16.14
C GLU A 611 25.48 39.02 -16.12
N GLN A 612 25.93 37.80 -16.33
CA GLN A 612 27.36 37.53 -16.51
C GLN A 612 27.79 38.00 -17.92
N PRO A 613 28.72 38.95 -18.02
CA PRO A 613 29.22 39.40 -19.31
C PRO A 613 29.82 38.21 -20.04
N ASP A 614 29.34 38.01 -21.25
CA ASP A 614 29.77 36.89 -22.10
C ASP A 614 31.28 37.09 -22.39
N PRO A 615 32.18 36.20 -21.92
CA PRO A 615 33.62 36.39 -22.09
C PRO A 615 34.04 36.46 -23.55
N GLN A 616 33.25 35.95 -24.49
CA GLN A 616 33.45 36.12 -25.92
C GLN A 616 33.10 37.53 -26.40
N LYS A 617 32.12 38.16 -25.77
CA LYS A 617 31.69 39.53 -26.07
C LYS A 617 32.69 40.55 -25.54
N GLU A 618 33.21 40.34 -24.32
CA GLU A 618 34.29 41.11 -23.73
C GLU A 618 35.58 40.96 -24.51
N LEU A 619 35.94 39.78 -25.00
CA LEU A 619 37.07 39.53 -25.88
C LEU A 619 36.88 40.18 -27.24
N ALA A 620 35.66 40.14 -27.80
CA ALA A 620 35.34 40.80 -29.06
C ALA A 620 35.36 42.35 -28.93
N GLU A 621 34.87 42.91 -27.84
CA GLU A 621 34.94 44.33 -27.53
C GLU A 621 36.38 44.77 -27.25
N GLY A 622 37.17 43.96 -26.52
CA GLY A 622 38.60 44.20 -26.33
C GLY A 622 39.37 44.19 -27.65
N LEU A 623 39.15 43.25 -28.55
CA LEU A 623 39.73 43.19 -29.88
C LEU A 623 39.26 44.34 -30.76
N ALA A 624 38.00 44.78 -30.65
CA ALA A 624 37.47 45.93 -31.37
C ALA A 624 38.09 47.29 -30.86
N MET A 625 38.32 47.40 -29.55
CA MET A 625 39.00 48.53 -28.93
C MET A 625 40.45 48.54 -29.33
N GLU A 626 41.16 47.46 -29.38
CA GLU A 626 42.56 47.34 -29.84
C GLU A 626 42.66 47.66 -31.33
N ALA A 627 41.75 47.23 -32.17
CA ALA A 627 41.67 47.53 -33.55
C ALA A 627 41.41 49.04 -33.78
N ARG A 628 40.51 49.65 -32.99
CA ARG A 628 40.29 51.13 -33.02
C ARG A 628 41.51 51.94 -32.54
N ALA A 629 42.18 51.47 -31.49
CA ALA A 629 43.40 52.08 -31.01
C ALA A 629 44.52 51.94 -32.03
N LYS A 630 44.65 50.81 -32.71
CA LYS A 630 45.62 50.65 -33.83
C LYS A 630 45.28 51.50 -35.04
N ALA A 631 44.01 51.68 -35.39
CA ALA A 631 43.55 52.55 -36.46
C ALA A 631 43.82 54.02 -36.11
N ALA A 632 43.54 54.51 -34.90
CA ALA A 632 43.83 55.87 -34.42
C ALA A 632 45.33 56.13 -34.38
N LYS A 633 46.13 55.11 -34.03
CA LYS A 633 47.60 55.22 -34.07
C LYS A 633 48.10 55.28 -35.50
N ALA A 634 47.57 54.57 -36.44
CA ALA A 634 47.91 54.65 -37.83
C ALA A 634 47.47 55.99 -38.47
N GLU A 635 46.35 56.53 -38.05
CA GLU A 635 45.94 57.92 -38.47
C GLU A 635 46.90 58.96 -37.91
N ALA A 636 47.28 58.84 -36.63
CA ALA A 636 48.26 59.76 -36.02
C ALA A 636 49.66 59.65 -36.69
N ASP A 637 50.08 58.41 -37.01
CA ASP A 637 51.35 58.15 -37.71
C ASP A 637 51.30 58.69 -39.17
N THR A 638 50.13 58.58 -39.84
CA THR A 638 49.98 59.22 -41.21
C THR A 638 49.91 60.73 -41.11
N GLU A 639 49.31 61.32 -40.10
CA GLU A 639 49.29 62.77 -39.87
C GLU A 639 50.67 63.25 -39.48
N ALA A 640 51.43 62.53 -38.66
CA ALA A 640 52.80 62.79 -38.35
C ALA A 640 53.74 62.69 -39.58
N ALA A 641 53.50 61.70 -40.45
CA ALA A 641 54.20 61.56 -41.72
C ALA A 641 53.88 62.67 -42.72
N LEU A 642 52.63 63.14 -42.79
CA LEU A 642 52.22 64.28 -43.58
C LEU A 642 52.86 65.61 -43.07
N ALA A 643 52.88 65.77 -41.74
CA ALA A 643 53.51 66.92 -41.11
C ALA A 643 55.03 66.89 -41.31
N THR A 644 55.66 65.71 -41.30
CA THR A 644 57.12 65.60 -41.66
C THR A 644 57.35 65.78 -43.12
N ALA A 645 56.45 65.34 -44.00
CA ALA A 645 56.53 65.61 -45.46
C ALA A 645 56.36 67.12 -45.77
N GLU A 646 55.48 67.83 -45.09
CA GLU A 646 55.29 69.21 -45.17
C GLU A 646 56.52 69.96 -44.66
N LYS A 647 57.08 69.49 -43.52
CA LYS A 647 58.34 70.09 -42.98
C LYS A 647 59.55 69.88 -43.89
N THR A 648 59.61 68.66 -44.47
CA THR A 648 60.66 68.36 -45.47
C THR A 648 60.43 69.19 -46.77
N ARG A 649 59.19 69.42 -47.15
CA ARG A 649 58.85 70.26 -48.33
C ARG A 649 59.20 71.75 -48.07
N ALA A 650 58.96 72.29 -46.86
CA ALA A 650 59.34 73.60 -46.42
C ALA A 650 60.85 73.71 -46.37
N GLN A 651 61.56 72.71 -45.84
CA GLN A 651 63.05 72.69 -45.83
C GLN A 651 63.63 72.57 -47.22
N THR A 652 62.97 71.85 -48.14
CA THR A 652 63.44 71.79 -49.56
C THR A 652 63.24 73.13 -50.28
N ILE A 653 62.17 73.83 -49.95
CA ILE A 653 61.89 75.14 -50.46
C ILE A 653 62.92 76.15 -49.88
N GLU A 654 63.27 76.04 -48.60
CA GLU A 654 64.28 76.80 -47.94
C GLU A 654 65.70 76.52 -48.45
N ILE A 655 66.02 75.27 -48.76
CA ILE A 655 67.30 74.86 -49.41
C ILE A 655 67.37 75.36 -50.87
N LEU A 656 66.26 75.34 -51.61
CA LEU A 656 66.20 75.84 -52.98
C LEU A 656 66.30 77.37 -53.07
N THR A 657 66.00 78.11 -52.01
CA THR A 657 66.16 79.56 -51.94
C THR A 657 67.57 79.90 -51.51
N ASN A 658 68.34 79.08 -50.79
CA ASN A 658 69.72 79.31 -50.32
C ASN A 658 70.83 78.78 -51.23
N VAL A 659 70.52 78.05 -52.30
CA VAL A 659 71.55 77.54 -53.30
C VAL A 659 72.01 78.67 -54.33
N GLY A 660 71.63 79.88 -54.04
CA GLY A 660 72.03 80.98 -54.83
C GLY A 660 73.24 81.73 -54.34
N GLN A 661 73.98 81.36 -53.31
CA GLN A 661 75.28 82.10 -52.98
C GLN A 661 76.27 81.14 -52.27
N SER A 662 77.44 81.08 -52.97
CA SER A 662 78.82 80.71 -52.59
C SER A 662 79.19 79.31 -52.27
N GLU A 663 79.98 78.88 -53.13
CA GLU A 663 81.21 78.13 -53.13
C GLU A 663 82.02 78.09 -51.82
N GLY A 664 82.53 76.83 -51.52
CA GLY A 664 83.90 76.81 -50.94
C GLY A 664 84.06 75.75 -49.79
N ALA A 665 84.88 74.81 -50.13
CA ALA A 665 85.73 73.97 -49.26
C ALA A 665 85.23 72.79 -48.49
N ALA A 666 85.69 71.64 -48.92
CA ALA A 666 85.75 70.34 -48.27
C ALA A 666 86.85 70.30 -47.19
N PRO A 667 87.12 69.10 -46.62
CA PRO A 667 86.47 68.24 -45.73
C PRO A 667 87.30 68.05 -44.43
N GLN A 668 86.73 67.32 -43.43
CA GLN A 668 87.46 66.42 -42.53
C GLN A 668 86.52 65.71 -41.56
N ALA A 669 86.72 64.42 -41.45
CA ALA A 669 86.15 63.49 -40.39
C ALA A 669 87.21 63.43 -39.26
N PRO A 670 87.05 62.56 -38.24
CA PRO A 670 85.95 62.31 -37.31
C PRO A 670 86.34 62.45 -35.82
N ALA A 671 85.46 62.38 -34.85
CA ALA A 671 85.82 62.00 -33.48
C ALA A 671 84.54 61.75 -32.60
N GLN A 672 84.45 60.56 -32.13
CA GLN A 672 84.08 60.04 -30.80
C GLN A 672 83.03 60.74 -29.95
N ALA A 673 82.15 59.86 -29.54
CA ALA A 673 81.07 59.97 -28.50
C ALA A 673 81.63 60.23 -27.09
N PRO A 674 80.83 60.76 -26.16
CA PRO A 674 80.83 60.28 -24.79
C PRO A 674 79.45 59.98 -24.23
N ALA A 675 79.55 59.00 -23.44
CA ALA A 675 78.71 58.33 -22.44
C ALA A 675 77.36 59.00 -22.01
N GLN A 676 76.38 58.13 -21.96
CA GLN A 676 75.04 58.26 -21.38
C GLN A 676 75.10 58.21 -19.87
N ALA A 677 74.29 59.04 -19.18
CA ALA A 677 73.87 58.93 -17.78
C ALA A 677 72.59 58.07 -17.72
N PRO A 678 72.35 57.35 -16.62
CA PRO A 678 71.35 56.35 -16.59
C PRO A 678 69.90 56.91 -16.43
N ALA A 679 68.94 56.24 -17.16
CA ALA A 679 67.53 56.48 -17.05
C ALA A 679 66.88 55.88 -15.76
N PRO A 680 65.80 56.43 -15.23
CA PRO A 680 65.18 56.00 -14.01
C PRO A 680 64.62 54.65 -14.20
N ARG A 681 64.75 53.72 -13.17
CA ARG A 681 64.16 52.38 -13.06
C ARG A 681 62.65 52.50 -13.05
N ASP A 682 62.00 51.72 -13.91
CA ASP A 682 60.60 51.61 -14.00
C ASP A 682 60.17 50.53 -12.99
N GLU A 683 59.74 50.94 -11.77
CA GLU A 683 59.28 50.03 -10.69
C GLU A 683 58.12 49.13 -11.14
N ARG A 684 57.40 49.47 -12.21
CA ARG A 684 56.35 48.61 -12.78
C ARG A 684 56.84 47.41 -13.59
N ALA A 685 58.11 47.43 -14.05
CA ALA A 685 58.72 46.34 -14.77
C ALA A 685 59.15 45.24 -13.80
N ASP A 686 59.66 45.62 -12.62
CA ASP A 686 60.01 44.65 -11.57
C ASP A 686 58.77 43.93 -10.94
N GLU A 687 57.66 44.70 -10.72
CA GLU A 687 56.36 44.11 -10.29
C GLU A 687 55.79 43.17 -11.33
N ARG A 688 55.88 43.41 -12.61
CA ARG A 688 55.45 42.46 -13.64
C ARG A 688 56.31 41.22 -13.71
N ALA A 689 57.60 41.33 -13.54
CA ALA A 689 58.53 40.22 -13.52
C ALA A 689 58.27 39.33 -12.28
N GLU A 690 57.96 39.96 -11.13
CA GLU A 690 57.57 39.23 -9.93
C GLU A 690 56.25 38.48 -10.06
N LEU A 691 55.21 39.13 -10.65
CA LEU A 691 53.91 38.51 -10.96
C LEU A 691 54.03 37.36 -11.97
N GLU A 692 54.88 37.52 -13.01
CA GLU A 692 55.14 36.43 -13.96
C GLU A 692 55.87 35.24 -13.30
N LEU A 693 56.79 35.50 -12.36
CA LEU A 693 57.47 34.47 -11.62
C LEU A 693 56.55 33.73 -10.62
N GLU A 694 55.63 34.47 -10.04
CA GLU A 694 54.60 33.91 -9.15
C GLU A 694 53.57 33.09 -9.94
N ALA A 695 53.18 33.57 -11.12
CA ALA A 695 52.31 32.84 -12.04
C ALA A 695 52.96 31.51 -12.51
N MET A 696 54.27 31.55 -12.86
CA MET A 696 55.00 30.35 -13.22
C MET A 696 55.17 29.38 -12.03
N ARG A 697 55.33 29.86 -10.80
CA ARG A 697 55.35 29.04 -9.59
C ARG A 697 54.02 28.42 -9.32
N LEU A 698 52.91 29.11 -9.52
CA LEU A 698 51.54 28.60 -9.39
C LEU A 698 51.23 27.55 -10.45
N GLU A 699 51.63 27.79 -11.69
CA GLU A 699 51.43 26.82 -12.79
C GLU A 699 52.25 25.53 -12.57
N ASN A 700 53.47 25.63 -12.10
CA ASN A 700 54.27 24.46 -11.73
C ASN A 700 53.69 23.68 -10.52
N ARG A 701 53.09 24.42 -9.54
CA ARG A 701 52.38 23.79 -8.41
C ARG A 701 51.13 23.06 -8.89
N MET A 702 50.37 23.65 -9.80
CA MET A 702 49.18 23.01 -10.39
C MET A 702 49.56 21.77 -11.25
N ARG A 703 50.66 21.87 -12.03
CA ARG A 703 51.17 20.71 -12.79
C ARG A 703 51.63 19.58 -11.87
N LYS A 704 52.27 19.90 -10.74
CA LYS A 704 52.69 18.92 -9.76
C LYS A 704 51.52 18.26 -9.06
N ASN A 705 50.53 19.04 -8.60
CA ASN A 705 49.30 18.53 -7.99
C ASN A 705 48.47 17.67 -8.96
N LYS A 706 48.43 18.07 -10.25
CA LYS A 706 47.74 17.26 -11.29
C LYS A 706 48.47 15.97 -11.60
N ALA A 707 49.81 15.93 -11.52
CA ALA A 707 50.59 14.71 -11.66
C ALA A 707 50.41 13.77 -10.46
N GLU A 708 50.42 14.30 -9.23
CA GLU A 708 50.14 13.51 -8.01
C GLU A 708 48.71 12.99 -7.96
N ALA A 709 47.69 13.76 -8.43
CA ALA A 709 46.31 13.31 -8.54
C ALA A 709 46.14 12.20 -9.59
N THR A 710 46.88 12.30 -10.73
CA THR A 710 46.86 11.22 -11.75
C THR A 710 47.54 9.97 -11.26
N GLU A 711 48.61 10.09 -10.47
CA GLU A 711 49.32 8.92 -9.90
C GLU A 711 48.46 8.20 -8.85
N THR A 712 47.76 8.97 -8.00
CA THR A 712 46.78 8.43 -7.04
C THR A 712 45.61 7.75 -7.74
N GLN A 713 45.12 8.33 -8.84
CA GLN A 713 44.07 7.74 -9.65
C GLN A 713 44.49 6.41 -10.27
N ILE A 714 45.72 6.34 -10.82
CA ILE A 714 46.26 5.12 -11.42
C ILE A 714 46.48 4.03 -10.34
N GLN A 715 46.91 4.42 -9.13
CA GLN A 715 47.01 3.44 -8.01
C GLN A 715 45.65 2.94 -7.54
N SER A 716 44.64 3.83 -7.46
CA SER A 716 43.25 3.46 -7.16
C SER A 716 42.69 2.51 -8.21
N ASP A 717 42.86 2.81 -9.49
CA ASP A 717 42.38 1.96 -10.59
C ASP A 717 43.10 0.61 -10.67
N ARG A 718 44.37 0.53 -10.29
CA ARG A 718 45.08 -0.73 -10.16
C ARG A 718 44.51 -1.57 -9.01
N ALA A 719 44.32 -0.97 -7.83
CA ALA A 719 43.74 -1.66 -6.69
C ALA A 719 42.29 -2.13 -6.98
N ALA A 720 41.49 -1.32 -7.68
CA ALA A 720 40.16 -1.71 -8.11
C ALA A 720 40.18 -2.87 -9.12
N SER A 721 41.13 -2.87 -10.06
CA SER A 721 41.28 -3.96 -11.04
C SER A 721 41.77 -5.28 -10.40
N GLU A 722 42.65 -5.22 -9.41
CA GLU A 722 43.07 -6.39 -8.66
C GLU A 722 41.97 -7.01 -7.81
N THR A 723 41.13 -6.16 -7.16
CA THR A 723 39.95 -6.61 -6.42
C THR A 723 38.88 -7.20 -7.33
N ALA A 724 38.67 -6.62 -8.51
CA ALA A 724 37.73 -7.15 -9.52
C ALA A 724 38.21 -8.50 -10.06
N MET A 725 39.53 -8.67 -10.24
CA MET A 725 40.12 -9.93 -10.70
C MET A 725 40.01 -11.03 -9.65
N GLN A 726 40.24 -10.70 -8.37
CA GLN A 726 40.04 -11.63 -7.24
C GLN A 726 38.55 -12.03 -7.09
N ALA A 727 37.62 -11.08 -7.20
CA ALA A 727 36.20 -11.35 -7.17
C ALA A 727 35.74 -12.25 -8.34
N SER A 728 36.29 -12.03 -9.54
CA SER A 728 36.06 -12.88 -10.70
C SER A 728 36.57 -14.31 -10.51
N GLN A 729 37.72 -14.47 -9.94
CA GLN A 729 38.31 -15.80 -9.62
C GLN A 729 37.49 -16.53 -8.55
N ALA A 730 37.07 -15.83 -7.50
CA ALA A 730 36.19 -16.39 -6.47
C ALA A 730 34.81 -16.82 -7.05
N MET A 731 34.26 -16.04 -7.96
CA MET A 731 33.01 -16.36 -8.63
C MET A 731 33.17 -17.58 -9.54
N GLN A 732 34.29 -17.71 -10.27
CA GLN A 732 34.54 -18.89 -11.09
C GLN A 732 34.70 -20.15 -10.22
N GLN A 733 35.35 -20.06 -9.07
CA GLN A 733 35.48 -21.20 -8.13
C GLN A 733 34.13 -21.59 -7.52
N ALA A 734 33.25 -20.61 -7.20
CA ALA A 734 31.90 -20.87 -6.72
C ALA A 734 31.01 -21.53 -7.80
N VAL A 735 31.12 -21.09 -9.05
CA VAL A 735 30.43 -21.73 -10.18
C VAL A 735 30.92 -23.14 -10.44
N ALA A 736 32.22 -23.38 -10.34
CA ALA A 736 32.79 -24.74 -10.48
C ALA A 736 32.29 -25.65 -9.34
N GLY A 737 32.22 -25.17 -8.10
CA GLY A 737 31.69 -25.92 -6.96
C GLY A 737 30.19 -26.23 -7.10
N LEU A 738 29.41 -25.28 -7.63
CA LEU A 738 27.98 -25.49 -7.96
C LEU A 738 27.81 -26.55 -9.07
N SER A 739 28.61 -26.51 -10.12
CA SER A 739 28.53 -27.52 -11.19
C SER A 739 28.90 -28.91 -10.70
N GLN A 740 29.83 -29.04 -9.78
CA GLN A 740 30.13 -30.33 -9.14
C GLN A 740 28.97 -30.85 -8.28
N SER A 741 28.34 -29.99 -7.50
CA SER A 741 27.20 -30.41 -6.69
C SER A 741 25.98 -30.78 -7.54
N VAL A 742 25.75 -30.09 -8.65
CA VAL A 742 24.69 -30.45 -9.63
C VAL A 742 24.97 -31.79 -10.27
N ALA A 743 26.24 -32.11 -10.60
CA ALA A 743 26.63 -33.42 -11.14
C ALA A 743 26.40 -34.56 -10.13
N VAL A 744 26.69 -34.34 -8.85
CA VAL A 744 26.40 -35.30 -7.77
C VAL A 744 24.90 -35.52 -7.60
N ILE A 745 24.12 -34.46 -7.61
CA ILE A 745 22.65 -34.55 -7.52
C ILE A 745 22.10 -35.27 -8.75
N GLY A 746 22.61 -35.00 -9.95
CA GLY A 746 22.21 -35.67 -11.17
C GLY A 746 22.45 -37.18 -11.15
N SER A 747 23.60 -37.61 -10.59
CA SER A 747 23.90 -39.02 -10.42
C SER A 747 22.99 -39.71 -9.38
N ALA A 748 22.68 -39.02 -8.27
CA ALA A 748 21.79 -39.53 -7.24
C ALA A 748 20.33 -39.68 -7.76
N VAL A 749 19.86 -38.72 -8.58
CA VAL A 749 18.56 -38.78 -9.23
C VAL A 749 18.49 -39.91 -10.28
N GLY A 750 19.59 -40.13 -11.01
CA GLY A 750 19.72 -41.29 -11.92
C GLY A 750 19.57 -42.62 -11.21
N GLN A 751 20.28 -42.82 -10.07
CA GLN A 751 20.15 -44.02 -9.26
C GLN A 751 18.75 -44.21 -8.66
N MET A 752 18.13 -43.12 -8.24
CA MET A 752 16.74 -43.16 -7.73
C MET A 752 15.75 -43.54 -8.83
N SER A 753 15.94 -43.03 -10.05
CA SER A 753 15.10 -43.37 -11.20
C SER A 753 15.23 -44.85 -11.60
N GLU A 754 16.44 -45.41 -11.56
CA GLU A 754 16.66 -46.87 -11.76
C GLU A 754 15.99 -47.72 -10.67
N ALA A 755 16.12 -47.31 -9.41
CA ALA A 755 15.47 -48.01 -8.30
C ALA A 755 13.93 -47.97 -8.40
N VAL A 756 13.35 -46.86 -8.81
CA VAL A 756 11.88 -46.73 -9.05
C VAL A 756 11.45 -47.59 -10.24
N GLY A 757 12.28 -47.67 -11.31
CA GLY A 757 12.03 -48.54 -12.46
C GLY A 757 12.05 -50.02 -12.07
N GLN A 758 12.99 -50.44 -11.24
CA GLN A 758 13.05 -51.81 -10.72
C GLN A 758 11.85 -52.13 -9.81
N PHE A 759 11.46 -51.18 -8.95
CA PHE A 759 10.30 -51.33 -8.08
C PHE A 759 8.99 -51.48 -8.88
N ALA A 760 8.82 -50.64 -9.93
CA ALA A 760 7.68 -50.71 -10.84
C ALA A 760 7.61 -52.09 -11.59
N GLN A 761 8.75 -52.64 -12.04
CA GLN A 761 8.81 -53.97 -12.67
C GLN A 761 8.44 -55.06 -11.70
N VAL A 762 8.94 -55.04 -10.47
CA VAL A 762 8.59 -56.02 -9.43
C VAL A 762 7.12 -55.96 -9.08
N THR A 763 6.55 -54.74 -8.99
CA THR A 763 5.12 -54.55 -8.67
C THR A 763 4.22 -55.07 -9.81
N SER A 764 4.59 -54.79 -11.08
CA SER A 764 3.89 -55.31 -12.24
C SER A 764 3.93 -56.86 -12.30
N GLN A 765 5.07 -57.47 -12.08
CA GLN A 765 5.19 -58.94 -12.05
C GLN A 765 4.36 -59.57 -10.91
N ASN A 766 4.29 -58.92 -9.75
CA ASN A 766 3.48 -59.38 -8.64
C ASN A 766 1.97 -59.21 -8.92
N ALA A 767 1.58 -58.11 -9.59
CA ALA A 767 0.20 -57.91 -10.05
C ALA A 767 -0.22 -58.97 -11.10
N ASP A 768 0.64 -59.28 -12.06
CA ASP A 768 0.39 -60.31 -13.08
C ASP A 768 0.24 -61.71 -12.42
N LYS A 769 1.06 -62.03 -11.42
CA LYS A 769 0.97 -63.24 -10.66
C LYS A 769 -0.33 -63.32 -9.84
N ALA A 770 -0.75 -62.18 -9.26
CA ALA A 770 -2.02 -62.13 -8.51
C ALA A 770 -3.22 -62.26 -9.45
N ILE A 771 -3.21 -61.62 -10.61
CA ILE A 771 -4.26 -61.75 -11.64
C ILE A 771 -4.31 -63.16 -12.17
N ALA A 772 -3.18 -63.78 -12.44
CA ALA A 772 -3.12 -65.20 -12.86
C ALA A 772 -3.64 -66.18 -11.77
N ALA A 773 -3.38 -65.87 -10.48
CA ALA A 773 -3.94 -66.64 -9.39
C ALA A 773 -5.47 -66.48 -9.23
N LEU A 774 -5.99 -65.27 -9.47
CA LEU A 774 -7.43 -64.96 -9.38
C LEU A 774 -8.23 -65.51 -10.58
N SER A 775 -7.61 -65.64 -11.75
CA SER A 775 -8.23 -66.12 -12.99
C SER A 775 -8.27 -67.68 -13.08
N ARG A 776 -7.67 -68.39 -12.14
CA ARG A 776 -7.76 -69.86 -12.12
C ARG A 776 -9.22 -70.29 -11.89
N PRO A 777 -9.71 -71.32 -12.63
CA PRO A 777 -11.06 -71.84 -12.47
C PRO A 777 -11.21 -72.43 -11.06
N LYS A 778 -12.27 -72.04 -10.36
CA LYS A 778 -12.59 -72.46 -9.01
C LYS A 778 -13.70 -73.50 -9.06
N ARG A 779 -13.49 -74.75 -8.51
CA ARG A 779 -14.49 -75.80 -8.39
C ARG A 779 -15.13 -75.66 -7.02
N VAL A 780 -16.45 -75.51 -7.04
CA VAL A 780 -17.28 -75.54 -5.82
C VAL A 780 -17.63 -76.98 -5.41
N VAL A 781 -17.06 -77.38 -4.31
CA VAL A 781 -17.40 -78.72 -3.74
C VAL A 781 -18.62 -78.57 -2.83
N ARG A 782 -19.65 -79.37 -3.15
CA ARG A 782 -20.93 -79.43 -2.37
C ARG A 782 -21.04 -80.77 -1.67
N GLU A 783 -21.18 -80.76 -0.36
CA GLU A 783 -21.54 -81.94 0.45
C GLU A 783 -22.92 -81.72 1.05
N LYS A 784 -23.80 -82.70 0.89
CA LYS A 784 -25.18 -82.72 1.39
C LYS A 784 -25.97 -81.41 1.03
N GLY A 785 -25.78 -80.91 -0.18
CA GLY A 785 -26.54 -79.73 -0.67
C GLY A 785 -26.04 -78.33 -0.17
N ARG A 786 -25.03 -78.30 0.67
CA ARG A 786 -24.37 -76.99 1.12
C ARG A 786 -22.98 -76.92 0.54
N ILE A 787 -22.55 -75.71 0.26
CA ILE A 787 -21.19 -75.43 -0.16
C ILE A 787 -20.26 -75.63 1.03
N SER A 788 -19.39 -76.67 0.95
CA SER A 788 -18.48 -77.04 2.05
C SER A 788 -17.13 -76.32 1.88
N ARG A 789 -16.60 -76.21 0.65
CA ARG A 789 -15.37 -75.48 0.36
C ARG A 789 -15.22 -75.10 -1.13
N ILE A 790 -14.41 -74.16 -1.42
CA ILE A 790 -14.00 -73.73 -2.78
C ILE A 790 -12.56 -74.22 -2.96
N GLU A 791 -12.28 -75.06 -3.90
CA GLU A 791 -10.95 -75.55 -4.22
C GLU A 791 -10.50 -74.92 -5.56
N THR A 792 -9.22 -74.43 -5.62
CA THR A 792 -8.58 -74.04 -6.88
C THR A 792 -7.98 -75.30 -7.51
N GLU A 793 -8.29 -75.58 -8.78
CA GLU A 793 -7.64 -76.69 -9.52
C GLU A 793 -6.14 -76.40 -9.60
N GLY A 794 -5.34 -77.25 -8.90
CA GLY A 794 -3.92 -77.28 -9.04
C GLY A 794 -3.59 -78.27 -10.16
N ASN A 795 -2.67 -77.91 -11.07
CA ASN A 795 -2.01 -78.85 -11.92
C ASN A 795 -1.11 -79.71 -11.04
N ASP A 796 -1.25 -81.03 -11.11
CA ASP A 796 -0.28 -82.04 -10.66
C ASP A 796 1.12 -81.86 -11.33
#